data_d58298f9f96cf434e62e94f08c04198d
#
_entry.id   d58298f9f96cf434e62e94f08c04198d
#
_cell.length_a   1.000
_cell.length_b   1.000
_cell.length_c   1.000
_cell.angle_alpha   90.00
_cell.angle_beta   90.00
_cell.angle_gamma   90.00
#
_symmetry.space_group_name_H-M   'P 1'
#
loop_
_entity.id
_entity.type
_entity.pdbx_description
1 polymer ?
#
loop_
_entity_poly.entity_id
_entity_poly.type
_entity_poly.pdbx_seq_one_letter_code
_entity_poly.pdbx_strand_id
1 'polypeptide(L)'
;MKSFPFSLDKSRPNKLVSFTTSVIAALALTGGINAAHGTTLKTLTAKELTTVSIPFSQTQPAVTQTITRQIPYQSMEIEPLIIVPVIIIGVFFGGLVVIGEREVGIVVKKFTLSGKGLPPGRLIALNGEAGLQADTLAPGWYWGYWPWQYAVKKESIIVVPQGEIALIVAADGASNPPERILGKIVECDNFQDARKFLTKGGEKGRQIAFITAGTYRINTALFKVITAGNASLEGMRREQLHIYEVAGDKVGIVTTLDGSPIAAGEIAGRLIGGHDNFQNGQKFIDAGGQRGLQEQVLLSGSWNLNPWLVNIEQVPMTEIPIGYVGVVISFVGEDQEDVSGAAFTHGNLVHQGHKGVWVEPLYPGKHPLNTKVMKVELVPTTNIVLNFTDRISGQHGYDTNLKALKLLSFDGFSFDLEIFQIIHIGASDAPKVISRLGSMQNVIDQVLRPIVGNYFRNSAQEYTILDFLIARSDRQLEASDYIKSALDAYDVQAVDSLIGLITPRAELMHTLTERKIAEEQRKTYEVQQMAETQRQMLVRETALADIQQDLVQSEQGVTIAELQANAQIQQATGEAEAVKLKAVAEAEAIRATGNAKAETYVVGVQALGLQGYTAMQLMQIVGDRNVRIIPDIIVGGNNGSNNGLVDGLLSMILLNQTNSRTHLESKILTPPQLPNPVVAKPESTNHNSQI
;
A
#
# COMPACT_ATOMS: atom_id res chain seq x y z
N MET A 1 5.04 27.52 -47.29
CA MET A 1 4.47 26.88 -48.49
C MET A 1 3.99 25.50 -48.12
N LYS A 2 2.68 25.39 -47.90
CA LYS A 2 1.80 24.27 -48.25
C LYS A 2 0.43 24.61 -47.70
N SER A 3 -0.47 24.80 -48.57
CA SER A 3 -1.85 25.21 -48.49
C SER A 3 -2.74 24.13 -47.88
N PHE A 4 -3.65 24.53 -47.01
CA PHE A 4 -4.83 23.74 -46.60
C PHE A 4 -6.07 24.31 -47.31
N PRO A 5 -6.96 23.49 -47.81
CA PRO A 5 -8.16 23.96 -48.50
C PRO A 5 -9.29 24.19 -47.49
N PHE A 6 -9.93 25.32 -47.67
CA PHE A 6 -11.19 25.71 -47.04
C PHE A 6 -12.33 24.90 -47.67
N SER A 7 -13.05 24.12 -46.88
CA SER A 7 -14.31 23.52 -47.26
C SER A 7 -15.44 24.33 -46.62
N LEU A 8 -16.22 25.00 -47.44
CA LEU A 8 -17.46 25.69 -47.09
C LEU A 8 -18.59 24.66 -46.96
N ASP A 9 -19.04 24.42 -45.75
CA ASP A 9 -20.31 23.69 -45.50
C ASP A 9 -21.47 24.68 -45.48
N LYS A 10 -22.32 24.56 -46.51
CA LYS A 10 -23.58 25.28 -46.69
C LYS A 10 -24.70 24.48 -46.03
N SER A 11 -25.05 24.78 -44.80
CA SER A 11 -26.42 24.46 -44.30
C SER A 11 -26.80 25.31 -43.07
N ARG A 12 -27.35 26.46 -43.34
CA ARG A 12 -28.19 27.18 -42.38
C ARG A 12 -29.58 27.36 -42.98
N PRO A 13 -30.64 26.78 -42.43
CA PRO A 13 -32.01 27.13 -42.74
C PRO A 13 -32.43 28.44 -42.04
N ASN A 14 -33.15 29.22 -42.75
CA ASN A 14 -33.68 30.55 -42.48
C ASN A 14 -34.33 30.72 -41.13
N LYS A 15 -33.89 31.71 -40.35
CA LYS A 15 -34.51 32.22 -39.10
C LYS A 15 -35.77 33.07 -39.32
N LEU A 16 -36.55 32.89 -40.36
CA LEU A 16 -37.75 33.72 -40.63
C LEU A 16 -39.08 33.08 -40.18
N VAL A 17 -39.06 31.84 -39.72
CA VAL A 17 -40.34 31.12 -39.35
C VAL A 17 -40.65 31.19 -37.87
N SER A 18 -39.75 31.70 -37.04
CA SER A 18 -39.95 31.72 -35.54
C SER A 18 -40.75 32.91 -35.04
N PHE A 19 -41.06 33.93 -35.86
CA PHE A 19 -41.76 35.13 -35.41
C PHE A 19 -43.28 35.03 -35.47
N THR A 20 -43.83 34.16 -36.31
CA THR A 20 -45.26 34.01 -36.50
C THR A 20 -45.94 33.01 -35.56
N THR A 21 -45.21 32.03 -35.06
CA THR A 21 -45.72 31.00 -34.17
C THR A 21 -45.90 31.48 -32.72
N SER A 22 -45.13 32.48 -32.28
CA SER A 22 -45.28 33.02 -30.90
C SER A 22 -46.48 33.96 -30.71
N VAL A 23 -46.98 34.56 -31.77
CA VAL A 23 -48.14 35.45 -31.69
C VAL A 23 -49.46 34.66 -31.71
N ILE A 24 -49.49 33.49 -32.36
CA ILE A 24 -50.68 32.63 -32.43
C ILE A 24 -50.87 31.86 -31.12
N ALA A 25 -49.82 31.51 -30.37
CA ALA A 25 -49.94 30.87 -29.07
C ALA A 25 -50.46 31.81 -27.97
N ALA A 26 -50.24 33.13 -28.07
CA ALA A 26 -50.75 34.10 -27.10
C ALA A 26 -52.26 34.42 -27.29
N LEU A 27 -52.80 34.22 -28.48
CA LEU A 27 -54.21 34.41 -28.73
C LEU A 27 -55.11 33.23 -28.37
N ALA A 28 -54.52 32.03 -28.21
CA ALA A 28 -55.27 30.84 -27.82
C ALA A 28 -55.52 30.75 -26.29
N LEU A 29 -54.85 31.58 -25.47
CA LEU A 29 -54.92 31.52 -24.00
C LEU A 29 -55.91 32.49 -23.38
N THR A 30 -56.55 33.39 -24.18
CA THR A 30 -57.53 34.36 -23.65
C THR A 30 -58.96 34.04 -23.96
N GLY A 31 -59.29 32.93 -24.61
CA GLY A 31 -60.66 32.57 -25.07
C GLY A 31 -61.24 31.31 -24.44
N GLY A 32 -60.94 31.00 -23.18
CA GLY A 32 -61.44 29.75 -22.60
C GLY A 32 -61.86 29.83 -21.14
N ILE A 33 -62.92 30.53 -20.81
CA ILE A 33 -63.68 30.28 -19.59
C ILE A 33 -65.03 29.71 -19.96
N ASN A 34 -65.34 28.53 -19.45
CA ASN A 34 -66.57 27.72 -19.43
C ASN A 34 -66.67 26.60 -20.48
N ALA A 35 -66.34 25.38 -20.08
CA ALA A 35 -67.25 24.27 -19.94
C ALA A 35 -66.50 23.00 -19.48
N ALA A 36 -66.98 22.48 -18.36
CA ALA A 36 -66.65 21.16 -17.86
C ALA A 36 -67.15 20.09 -18.83
N HIS A 37 -66.33 19.12 -19.18
CA HIS A 37 -66.61 17.70 -19.17
C HIS A 37 -65.47 16.95 -19.93
N GLY A 38 -64.99 15.87 -19.32
CA GLY A 38 -63.85 15.12 -19.76
C GLY A 38 -64.02 14.45 -21.13
N THR A 39 -62.95 14.48 -21.85
CA THR A 39 -62.58 13.43 -22.79
C THR A 39 -61.05 13.50 -23.05
N THR A 40 -60.41 12.40 -22.87
CA THR A 40 -58.98 12.13 -23.09
C THR A 40 -58.56 12.42 -24.52
N LEU A 41 -57.70 13.39 -24.74
CA LEU A 41 -57.01 13.58 -26.03
C LEU A 41 -55.82 12.58 -26.14
N LYS A 42 -56.00 11.59 -27.01
CA LYS A 42 -54.93 10.77 -27.49
C LYS A 42 -54.06 11.58 -28.47
N THR A 43 -52.79 11.66 -28.22
CA THR A 43 -51.78 12.18 -29.15
C THR A 43 -51.70 11.27 -30.38
N LEU A 44 -52.12 11.78 -31.53
CA LEU A 44 -51.89 11.16 -32.84
C LEU A 44 -50.48 11.49 -33.31
N THR A 45 -49.65 10.50 -33.36
CA THR A 45 -48.37 10.54 -34.05
C THR A 45 -48.58 10.44 -35.57
N ALA A 46 -47.94 11.34 -36.31
CA ALA A 46 -47.94 11.43 -37.77
C ALA A 46 -47.29 10.19 -38.43
N LYS A 47 -48.02 9.10 -38.49
CA LYS A 47 -47.56 7.90 -39.24
C LYS A 47 -48.75 7.05 -39.66
N GLU A 48 -49.71 7.61 -40.40
CA GLU A 48 -50.68 6.83 -41.19
C GLU A 48 -51.36 7.76 -42.23
N LEU A 49 -50.66 8.00 -43.31
CA LEU A 49 -51.27 8.43 -44.56
C LEU A 49 -51.23 7.24 -45.51
N THR A 50 -52.19 6.34 -45.34
CA THR A 50 -52.47 5.29 -46.29
C THR A 50 -53.21 5.91 -47.49
N THR A 51 -52.61 5.87 -48.65
CA THR A 51 -53.21 6.19 -49.91
C THR A 51 -54.37 5.23 -50.21
N VAL A 52 -55.62 5.70 -50.17
CA VAL A 52 -56.77 5.01 -50.66
C VAL A 52 -56.94 5.40 -52.14
N SER A 53 -56.67 4.47 -53.07
CA SER A 53 -56.99 4.56 -54.47
C SER A 53 -58.46 4.23 -54.68
N ILE A 54 -59.25 5.17 -55.22
CA ILE A 54 -60.65 4.99 -55.66
C ILE A 54 -60.63 4.79 -57.17
N PRO A 55 -61.33 3.81 -57.70
CA PRO A 55 -61.33 3.53 -59.13
C PRO A 55 -62.17 4.52 -59.93
N PHE A 56 -61.65 4.88 -61.06
CA PHE A 56 -62.25 5.77 -62.05
C PHE A 56 -63.46 5.03 -62.72
N SER A 57 -64.64 5.62 -62.69
CA SER A 57 -65.75 5.27 -63.58
C SER A 57 -66.20 6.50 -64.33
N GLN A 58 -66.12 6.42 -65.66
CA GLN A 58 -66.59 7.45 -66.63
C GLN A 58 -68.08 7.55 -66.57
N THR A 59 -68.64 8.80 -66.56
CA THR A 59 -69.71 9.22 -67.49
C THR A 59 -70.04 10.71 -67.36
N GLN A 60 -69.84 11.43 -68.43
CA GLN A 60 -70.54 12.59 -69.04
C GLN A 60 -70.80 13.94 -68.31
N PRO A 61 -70.81 15.04 -69.04
CA PRO A 61 -70.62 16.38 -68.51
C PRO A 61 -71.94 17.03 -68.06
N ALA A 62 -71.96 17.51 -66.82
CA ALA A 62 -72.99 18.39 -66.33
C ALA A 62 -72.43 19.81 -66.22
N VAL A 63 -73.17 20.71 -66.76
CA VAL A 63 -73.01 22.15 -66.83
C VAL A 63 -72.56 22.71 -65.46
N THR A 64 -71.35 23.24 -65.39
CA THR A 64 -70.86 23.94 -64.23
C THR A 64 -71.46 25.36 -64.21
N GLN A 65 -72.49 25.58 -63.41
CA GLN A 65 -72.81 26.91 -62.95
C GLN A 65 -71.83 27.32 -61.87
N THR A 66 -70.96 28.23 -62.23
CA THR A 66 -69.99 28.83 -61.25
C THR A 66 -70.81 29.76 -60.37
N ILE A 67 -71.21 29.24 -59.19
CA ILE A 67 -71.71 30.10 -58.11
C ILE A 67 -70.49 30.74 -57.49
N THR A 68 -70.16 31.95 -57.97
CA THR A 68 -69.17 32.82 -57.29
C THR A 68 -69.84 33.30 -55.99
N ARG A 69 -69.59 32.51 -54.94
CA ARG A 69 -69.92 32.96 -53.60
C ARG A 69 -68.86 34.03 -53.26
N GLN A 70 -69.24 35.31 -53.49
CA GLN A 70 -68.51 36.44 -52.91
C GLN A 70 -68.63 36.31 -51.38
N ILE A 71 -67.49 35.83 -50.77
CA ILE A 71 -67.34 36.02 -49.33
C ILE A 71 -67.15 37.54 -49.16
N PRO A 72 -68.03 38.22 -48.48
CA PRO A 72 -67.78 39.63 -48.18
C PRO A 72 -66.49 39.68 -47.37
N TYR A 73 -65.45 40.24 -47.95
CA TYR A 73 -64.32 40.73 -47.17
C TYR A 73 -64.88 41.84 -46.28
N GLN A 74 -65.41 41.46 -45.10
CA GLN A 74 -65.51 42.38 -44.02
C GLN A 74 -64.12 42.79 -43.66
N SER A 75 -63.63 43.90 -44.13
CA SER A 75 -62.52 44.60 -43.58
C SER A 75 -62.81 44.75 -42.08
N MET A 76 -62.23 43.86 -41.30
CA MET A 76 -62.23 44.03 -39.85
C MET A 76 -61.37 45.25 -39.59
N GLU A 77 -62.02 46.46 -39.65
CA GLU A 77 -61.41 47.65 -39.07
C GLU A 77 -61.24 47.38 -37.58
N ILE A 78 -60.06 46.82 -37.27
CA ILE A 78 -59.69 46.63 -35.87
C ILE A 78 -59.52 48.04 -35.34
N GLU A 79 -60.49 48.46 -34.53
CA GLU A 79 -60.47 49.78 -33.94
C GLU A 79 -59.12 50.03 -33.24
N PRO A 80 -58.48 51.17 -33.43
CA PRO A 80 -57.22 51.52 -32.79
C PRO A 80 -57.31 51.42 -31.26
N LEU A 81 -58.50 51.46 -30.69
CA LEU A 81 -58.78 51.27 -29.27
C LEU A 81 -58.44 49.86 -28.75
N ILE A 82 -58.42 48.83 -29.61
CA ILE A 82 -58.03 47.46 -29.27
C ILE A 82 -56.55 47.21 -29.57
N ILE A 83 -56.03 47.81 -30.64
CA ILE A 83 -54.64 47.65 -31.04
C ILE A 83 -53.68 48.27 -30.00
N VAL A 84 -53.96 49.42 -29.48
CA VAL A 84 -53.16 50.14 -28.50
C VAL A 84 -52.99 49.35 -27.19
N PRO A 85 -54.01 48.84 -26.52
CA PRO A 85 -53.86 48.03 -25.32
C PRO A 85 -53.14 46.66 -25.60
N VAL A 86 -53.43 46.04 -26.76
CA VAL A 86 -52.70 44.77 -27.14
C VAL A 86 -51.21 45.04 -27.35
N ILE A 87 -50.84 46.16 -28.00
CA ILE A 87 -49.42 46.55 -28.14
C ILE A 87 -48.87 46.90 -26.76
N ILE A 88 -49.59 47.64 -25.89
CA ILE A 88 -49.11 47.96 -24.55
C ILE A 88 -48.91 46.70 -23.71
N ILE A 89 -49.85 45.76 -23.75
CA ILE A 89 -49.74 44.46 -23.06
C ILE A 89 -48.58 43.64 -23.65
N GLY A 90 -48.47 43.56 -24.96
CA GLY A 90 -47.37 42.86 -25.65
C GLY A 90 -46.02 43.50 -25.34
N VAL A 91 -45.95 44.82 -25.31
CA VAL A 91 -44.74 45.53 -24.87
C VAL A 91 -44.49 45.27 -23.40
N PHE A 92 -45.47 45.33 -22.51
CA PHE A 92 -45.30 45.10 -21.09
C PHE A 92 -44.84 43.67 -20.80
N PHE A 93 -45.47 42.64 -21.34
CA PHE A 93 -45.09 41.24 -21.14
C PHE A 93 -43.85 40.83 -21.94
N GLY A 94 -43.55 41.50 -23.05
CA GLY A 94 -42.33 41.24 -23.85
C GLY A 94 -41.03 41.48 -23.12
N GLY A 95 -41.06 42.26 -22.01
CA GLY A 95 -39.89 42.49 -21.14
C GLY A 95 -39.81 41.56 -19.92
N LEU A 96 -40.72 40.61 -19.78
CA LEU A 96 -40.75 39.68 -18.68
C LEU A 96 -39.85 38.48 -18.95
N VAL A 97 -38.93 38.23 -18.03
CA VAL A 97 -38.08 37.03 -18.02
C VAL A 97 -38.34 36.27 -16.73
N VAL A 98 -38.64 35.00 -16.84
CA VAL A 98 -38.85 34.10 -15.71
C VAL A 98 -37.69 33.13 -15.67
N ILE A 99 -37.00 33.08 -14.53
CA ILE A 99 -35.87 32.14 -14.29
C ILE A 99 -36.38 31.04 -13.36
N GLY A 100 -36.23 29.79 -13.76
CA GLY A 100 -36.60 28.62 -12.98
C GLY A 100 -35.74 28.43 -11.73
N GLU A 101 -36.22 27.62 -10.80
CA GLU A 101 -35.52 27.36 -9.51
C GLU A 101 -34.12 26.76 -9.69
N ARG A 102 -33.94 25.96 -10.74
CA ARG A 102 -32.65 25.28 -11.05
C ARG A 102 -31.86 25.96 -12.17
N GLU A 103 -32.16 27.23 -12.42
CA GLU A 103 -31.54 28.01 -13.48
C GLU A 103 -30.94 29.31 -12.96
N VAL A 104 -29.98 29.83 -13.70
CA VAL A 104 -29.41 31.15 -13.54
C VAL A 104 -29.52 31.90 -14.86
N GLY A 105 -29.98 33.13 -14.82
CA GLY A 105 -30.08 33.97 -16.01
C GLY A 105 -28.81 34.76 -16.27
N ILE A 106 -28.15 34.51 -17.38
CA ILE A 106 -26.99 35.28 -17.85
C ILE A 106 -27.48 36.35 -18.81
N VAL A 107 -27.24 37.59 -18.42
CA VAL A 107 -27.75 38.76 -19.15
C VAL A 107 -26.72 39.25 -20.18
N VAL A 108 -27.15 39.37 -21.42
CA VAL A 108 -26.39 40.01 -22.49
C VAL A 108 -27.12 41.29 -22.91
N LYS A 109 -26.48 42.41 -22.70
CA LYS A 109 -27.03 43.69 -23.17
C LYS A 109 -26.54 43.97 -24.60
N LYS A 110 -27.44 43.99 -25.56
CA LYS A 110 -27.11 44.09 -26.99
C LYS A 110 -26.55 45.45 -27.36
N PHE A 111 -27.07 46.52 -26.77
CA PHE A 111 -26.62 47.90 -26.97
C PHE A 111 -26.97 48.79 -25.78
N THR A 112 -26.27 49.89 -25.65
CA THR A 112 -26.58 50.95 -24.64
C THR A 112 -27.03 52.22 -25.36
N LEU A 113 -28.02 52.89 -24.80
CA LEU A 113 -28.48 54.17 -25.29
C LEU A 113 -27.45 55.30 -25.06
N SER A 114 -26.53 55.12 -24.13
CA SER A 114 -25.47 56.09 -23.81
C SER A 114 -24.21 55.92 -24.65
N GLY A 115 -24.19 54.98 -25.63
CA GLY A 115 -23.04 54.72 -26.48
C GLY A 115 -21.77 54.18 -25.80
N LYS A 116 -21.85 53.85 -24.50
CA LYS A 116 -20.70 53.28 -23.75
C LYS A 116 -20.44 51.86 -24.18
N GLY A 117 -19.38 51.65 -24.94
CA GLY A 117 -18.88 50.33 -25.28
C GLY A 117 -18.05 49.71 -24.13
N LEU A 118 -17.79 48.44 -24.26
CA LEU A 118 -16.94 47.72 -23.35
C LEU A 118 -15.48 48.23 -23.49
N PRO A 119 -14.76 48.46 -22.37
CA PRO A 119 -13.35 48.84 -22.44
C PRO A 119 -12.50 47.75 -23.15
N PRO A 120 -11.45 48.17 -23.92
CA PRO A 120 -10.56 47.21 -24.57
C PRO A 120 -9.98 46.17 -23.57
N GLY A 121 -10.00 44.89 -23.96
CA GLY A 121 -9.45 43.78 -23.15
C GLY A 121 -10.42 43.22 -22.10
N ARG A 122 -11.66 43.78 -21.97
CA ARG A 122 -12.71 43.25 -21.10
C ARG A 122 -13.77 42.50 -21.90
N LEU A 123 -14.25 41.41 -21.32
CA LEU A 123 -15.36 40.61 -21.86
C LEU A 123 -16.66 40.84 -21.11
N ILE A 124 -16.61 41.25 -19.87
CA ILE A 124 -17.73 41.38 -18.94
C ILE A 124 -17.99 42.86 -18.63
N ALA A 125 -19.22 43.29 -18.76
CA ALA A 125 -19.71 44.63 -18.47
C ALA A 125 -20.06 44.77 -16.98
N LEU A 126 -19.54 45.82 -16.36
CA LEU A 126 -19.75 46.12 -14.92
C LEU A 126 -20.74 47.29 -14.70
N ASN A 127 -20.68 48.31 -15.57
CA ASN A 127 -21.36 49.56 -15.35
C ASN A 127 -22.50 49.80 -16.36
N GLY A 128 -23.09 48.71 -16.84
CA GLY A 128 -24.20 48.77 -17.78
C GLY A 128 -23.81 49.01 -19.23
N GLU A 129 -22.52 48.79 -19.58
CA GLU A 129 -22.05 48.75 -20.96
C GLU A 129 -22.74 47.65 -21.76
N ALA A 130 -22.70 47.72 -23.09
CA ALA A 130 -23.16 46.65 -23.95
C ALA A 130 -22.21 45.44 -23.81
N GLY A 131 -22.80 44.25 -23.86
CA GLY A 131 -22.04 42.96 -23.73
C GLY A 131 -22.63 42.07 -22.62
N LEU A 132 -21.87 41.06 -22.28
CA LEU A 132 -22.19 40.12 -21.19
C LEU A 132 -22.12 40.87 -19.86
N GLN A 133 -23.20 40.83 -19.08
CA GLN A 133 -23.27 41.52 -17.77
C GLN A 133 -22.67 40.65 -16.67
N ALA A 134 -22.00 41.31 -15.70
CA ALA A 134 -21.45 40.60 -14.54
C ALA A 134 -22.54 39.99 -13.67
N ASP A 135 -23.64 40.76 -13.45
CA ASP A 135 -24.71 40.34 -12.59
C ASP A 135 -25.58 39.27 -13.28
N THR A 136 -25.91 38.26 -12.53
CA THR A 136 -26.81 37.16 -12.95
C THR A 136 -28.20 37.36 -12.36
N LEU A 137 -29.20 36.78 -13.03
CA LEU A 137 -30.56 36.73 -12.49
C LEU A 137 -30.77 35.45 -11.70
N ALA A 138 -31.17 35.59 -10.45
CA ALA A 138 -31.57 34.49 -9.60
C ALA A 138 -32.91 33.91 -10.05
N PRO A 139 -33.39 32.78 -9.53
CA PRO A 139 -34.75 32.31 -9.74
C PRO A 139 -35.79 33.37 -9.37
N GLY A 140 -36.73 33.59 -10.26
CA GLY A 140 -37.75 34.64 -10.05
C GLY A 140 -38.23 35.28 -11.33
N TRP A 141 -39.03 36.32 -11.16
CA TRP A 141 -39.66 37.08 -12.24
C TRP A 141 -38.99 38.43 -12.34
N TYR A 142 -38.51 38.76 -13.54
CA TYR A 142 -37.75 39.98 -13.80
C TYR A 142 -38.39 40.77 -14.95
N TRP A 143 -38.68 42.03 -14.72
CA TRP A 143 -39.23 42.94 -15.69
C TRP A 143 -38.15 43.85 -16.27
N GLY A 144 -38.37 44.37 -17.50
CA GLY A 144 -37.46 45.32 -18.13
C GLY A 144 -36.35 44.71 -18.98
N TYR A 145 -36.34 43.37 -19.14
CA TYR A 145 -35.38 42.67 -20.01
C TYR A 145 -35.93 42.51 -21.44
N TRP A 146 -36.14 43.64 -22.10
CA TRP A 146 -36.70 43.68 -23.45
C TRP A 146 -35.84 42.91 -24.45
N PRO A 147 -36.40 42.02 -25.31
CA PRO A 147 -35.67 41.20 -26.24
C PRO A 147 -34.86 41.98 -27.28
N TRP A 148 -35.23 43.20 -27.58
CA TRP A 148 -34.45 44.07 -28.49
C TRP A 148 -33.17 44.57 -27.82
N GLN A 149 -33.18 44.82 -26.51
CA GLN A 149 -32.05 45.38 -25.78
C GLN A 149 -31.25 44.31 -25.03
N TYR A 150 -31.91 43.28 -24.54
CA TYR A 150 -31.30 42.20 -23.73
C TYR A 150 -31.54 40.85 -24.38
N ALA A 151 -30.59 39.95 -24.18
CA ALA A 151 -30.79 38.53 -24.36
C ALA A 151 -30.44 37.87 -23.01
N VAL A 152 -31.38 37.12 -22.46
CA VAL A 152 -31.14 36.38 -21.22
C VAL A 152 -30.99 34.91 -21.57
N LYS A 153 -29.78 34.37 -21.36
CA LYS A 153 -29.50 32.97 -21.54
C LYS A 153 -29.72 32.26 -20.19
N LYS A 154 -30.58 31.28 -20.19
CA LYS A 154 -30.83 30.46 -19.01
C LYS A 154 -29.85 29.30 -19.00
N GLU A 155 -29.09 29.18 -17.94
CA GLU A 155 -28.13 28.08 -17.73
C GLU A 155 -28.52 27.34 -16.46
N SER A 156 -28.24 26.06 -16.41
CA SER A 156 -28.47 25.27 -15.21
C SER A 156 -27.50 25.68 -14.09
N ILE A 157 -27.98 25.69 -12.85
CA ILE A 157 -27.14 25.87 -11.68
C ILE A 157 -26.07 24.80 -11.62
N ILE A 158 -24.91 25.16 -11.09
CA ILE A 158 -23.80 24.22 -10.91
C ILE A 158 -24.00 23.44 -9.61
N VAL A 159 -24.10 22.14 -9.70
CA VAL A 159 -24.15 21.24 -8.54
C VAL A 159 -22.86 20.47 -8.44
N VAL A 160 -22.20 20.61 -7.30
CA VAL A 160 -21.00 19.84 -6.98
C VAL A 160 -21.41 18.80 -5.94
N PRO A 161 -21.34 17.49 -6.26
CA PRO A 161 -21.69 16.43 -5.34
C PRO A 161 -20.78 16.40 -4.11
N GLN A 162 -21.24 15.73 -3.04
CA GLN A 162 -20.42 15.50 -1.86
C GLN A 162 -19.25 14.59 -2.22
N GLY A 163 -18.06 14.91 -1.72
CA GLY A 163 -16.83 14.19 -2.06
C GLY A 163 -16.15 14.67 -3.35
N GLU A 164 -16.72 15.67 -4.04
CA GLU A 164 -16.14 16.27 -5.24
C GLU A 164 -15.80 17.75 -5.03
N ILE A 165 -14.86 18.24 -5.82
CA ILE A 165 -14.54 19.66 -5.95
C ILE A 165 -14.78 20.10 -7.39
N ALA A 166 -14.97 21.38 -7.60
CA ALA A 166 -14.99 21.92 -8.96
C ALA A 166 -14.01 23.09 -9.10
N LEU A 167 -13.33 23.11 -10.22
CA LEU A 167 -12.30 24.09 -10.55
C LEU A 167 -12.90 25.21 -11.41
N ILE A 168 -12.32 26.38 -11.26
CA ILE A 168 -12.80 27.60 -11.91
C ILE A 168 -11.73 28.17 -12.85
N VAL A 169 -12.16 28.53 -14.06
CA VAL A 169 -11.38 29.31 -15.00
C VAL A 169 -12.13 30.61 -15.29
N ALA A 170 -11.52 31.74 -14.94
CA ALA A 170 -12.08 33.05 -15.26
C ALA A 170 -11.70 33.50 -16.68
N ALA A 171 -12.70 33.84 -17.49
CA ALA A 171 -12.48 34.33 -18.84
C ALA A 171 -12.01 35.79 -18.90
N ASP A 172 -12.36 36.57 -17.86
CA ASP A 172 -12.03 38.01 -17.73
C ASP A 172 -11.48 38.31 -16.33
N GLY A 173 -10.73 39.39 -16.21
CA GLY A 173 -10.10 39.82 -14.97
C GLY A 173 -8.77 40.52 -15.21
N ALA A 174 -8.06 40.81 -14.13
CA ALA A 174 -6.71 41.35 -14.18
C ALA A 174 -5.74 40.31 -14.81
N SER A 175 -4.63 40.73 -15.35
CA SER A 175 -3.58 39.83 -15.81
C SER A 175 -2.83 39.27 -14.59
N ASN A 176 -2.56 37.95 -14.61
CA ASN A 176 -1.71 37.34 -13.60
C ASN A 176 -0.30 37.90 -13.70
N PRO A 177 0.42 38.00 -12.58
CA PRO A 177 1.85 38.24 -12.60
C PRO A 177 2.55 37.16 -13.43
N PRO A 178 3.64 37.51 -14.16
CA PRO A 178 4.31 36.55 -15.07
C PRO A 178 4.87 35.30 -14.35
N GLU A 179 5.12 35.40 -13.06
CA GLU A 179 5.64 34.31 -12.22
C GLU A 179 4.55 33.35 -11.74
N ARG A 180 3.28 33.72 -11.90
CA ARG A 180 2.14 33.00 -11.38
C ARG A 180 1.33 32.34 -12.49
N ILE A 181 0.87 31.14 -12.23
CA ILE A 181 0.04 30.36 -13.17
C ILE A 181 -1.43 30.49 -12.79
N LEU A 182 -1.71 30.57 -11.48
CA LEU A 182 -3.06 30.58 -10.94
C LEU A 182 -3.45 31.99 -10.47
N GLY A 183 -4.70 32.37 -10.74
CA GLY A 183 -5.27 33.63 -10.26
C GLY A 183 -5.50 33.60 -8.76
N LYS A 184 -5.25 34.75 -8.11
CA LYS A 184 -5.40 34.90 -6.67
C LYS A 184 -6.83 34.69 -6.18
N ILE A 185 -6.99 34.31 -4.94
CA ILE A 185 -8.29 34.21 -4.29
C ILE A 185 -8.85 35.58 -4.04
N VAL A 186 -10.09 35.79 -4.49
CA VAL A 186 -10.86 37.01 -4.24
C VAL A 186 -12.17 36.58 -3.56
N GLU A 187 -12.54 37.30 -2.52
CA GLU A 187 -13.81 37.07 -1.83
C GLU A 187 -14.99 37.52 -2.70
N CYS A 188 -15.67 36.59 -3.33
CA CYS A 188 -16.73 36.77 -4.29
C CYS A 188 -17.88 35.76 -4.15
N ASP A 189 -18.14 35.34 -2.91
CA ASP A 189 -19.20 34.37 -2.58
C ASP A 189 -19.08 33.07 -3.41
N ASN A 190 -17.92 32.40 -3.32
CA ASN A 190 -17.65 31.19 -4.08
C ASN A 190 -17.93 31.34 -5.60
N PHE A 191 -17.48 32.44 -6.19
CA PHE A 191 -17.64 32.79 -7.61
C PHE A 191 -19.10 33.06 -8.03
N GLN A 192 -20.03 33.19 -7.11
CA GLN A 192 -21.44 33.56 -7.44
C GLN A 192 -21.58 35.05 -7.72
N ASP A 193 -20.73 35.90 -7.11
CA ASP A 193 -20.71 37.35 -7.34
C ASP A 193 -19.57 37.72 -8.31
N ALA A 194 -19.88 37.68 -9.59
CA ALA A 194 -18.93 38.03 -10.66
C ALA A 194 -18.51 39.51 -10.61
N ARG A 195 -19.39 40.40 -10.14
CA ARG A 195 -19.08 41.83 -9.98
C ARG A 195 -18.00 42.03 -8.92
N LYS A 196 -18.17 41.42 -7.73
CA LYS A 196 -17.16 41.51 -6.67
C LYS A 196 -15.84 40.93 -7.12
N PHE A 197 -15.85 39.80 -7.84
CA PHE A 197 -14.63 39.22 -8.39
C PHE A 197 -13.84 40.23 -9.24
N LEU A 198 -14.51 40.82 -10.22
CA LEU A 198 -13.86 41.78 -11.14
C LEU A 198 -13.46 43.11 -10.48
N THR A 199 -14.25 43.61 -9.51
CA THR A 199 -13.96 44.88 -8.83
C THR A 199 -12.90 44.76 -7.76
N LYS A 200 -12.78 43.60 -7.09
CA LYS A 200 -11.70 43.32 -6.11
C LYS A 200 -10.42 42.85 -6.78
N GLY A 201 -10.30 42.95 -8.09
CA GLY A 201 -9.10 42.60 -8.85
C GLY A 201 -8.88 41.11 -9.03
N GLY A 202 -9.97 40.36 -9.24
CA GLY A 202 -9.88 38.95 -9.66
C GLY A 202 -9.10 38.82 -10.96
N GLU A 203 -8.28 37.79 -11.04
CA GLU A 203 -7.36 37.53 -12.15
C GLU A 203 -7.95 36.54 -13.15
N LYS A 204 -7.67 36.73 -14.44
CA LYS A 204 -8.12 35.83 -15.49
C LYS A 204 -7.33 34.51 -15.48
N GLY A 205 -7.95 33.44 -15.98
CA GLY A 205 -7.31 32.12 -16.09
C GLY A 205 -7.75 31.15 -15.01
N ARG A 206 -6.95 30.14 -14.77
CA ARG A 206 -7.18 29.11 -13.75
C ARG A 206 -7.09 29.74 -12.36
N GLN A 207 -8.03 29.43 -11.48
CA GLN A 207 -8.09 30.01 -10.15
C GLN A 207 -7.44 29.07 -9.11
N ILE A 208 -6.78 29.64 -8.10
CA ILE A 208 -6.32 28.87 -6.92
C ILE A 208 -7.53 28.35 -6.15
N ALA A 209 -8.55 29.21 -5.97
CA ALA A 209 -9.76 28.81 -5.29
C ALA A 209 -10.55 27.79 -6.13
N PHE A 210 -11.09 26.83 -5.45
CA PHE A 210 -12.02 25.83 -5.98
C PHE A 210 -13.32 25.88 -5.17
N ILE A 211 -14.37 25.30 -5.68
CA ILE A 211 -15.63 25.18 -4.97
C ILE A 211 -15.83 23.73 -4.51
N THR A 212 -16.34 23.58 -3.29
CA THR A 212 -16.62 22.28 -2.66
C THR A 212 -18.05 21.85 -2.92
N ALA A 213 -18.49 20.76 -2.29
CA ALA A 213 -19.86 20.26 -2.41
C ALA A 213 -20.91 21.36 -2.12
N GLY A 214 -21.88 21.48 -3.00
CA GLY A 214 -22.92 22.50 -2.88
C GLY A 214 -23.59 22.82 -4.19
N THR A 215 -24.49 23.81 -4.14
CA THR A 215 -25.24 24.31 -5.30
C THR A 215 -24.91 25.79 -5.50
N TYR A 216 -24.41 26.11 -6.69
CA TYR A 216 -23.88 27.44 -6.98
C TYR A 216 -24.52 28.05 -8.22
N ARG A 217 -24.83 29.36 -8.13
CA ARG A 217 -25.36 30.17 -9.23
C ARG A 217 -24.23 31.00 -9.84
N ILE A 218 -23.48 30.38 -10.70
CA ILE A 218 -22.27 30.97 -11.28
C ILE A 218 -22.58 31.57 -12.64
N ASN A 219 -21.99 32.73 -12.93
CA ASN A 219 -22.01 33.34 -14.25
C ASN A 219 -21.09 32.57 -15.20
N THR A 220 -21.64 31.64 -15.99
CA THR A 220 -20.92 30.80 -16.92
C THR A 220 -20.29 31.56 -18.10
N ALA A 221 -20.68 32.83 -18.27
CA ALA A 221 -20.04 33.70 -19.27
C ALA A 221 -18.69 34.25 -18.79
N LEU A 222 -18.50 34.39 -17.45
CA LEU A 222 -17.25 34.78 -16.84
C LEU A 222 -16.46 33.59 -16.38
N PHE A 223 -17.13 32.63 -15.76
CA PHE A 223 -16.48 31.48 -15.12
C PHE A 223 -16.82 30.18 -15.82
N LYS A 224 -15.83 29.52 -16.34
CA LYS A 224 -15.94 28.15 -16.78
C LYS A 224 -15.72 27.24 -15.58
N VAL A 225 -16.71 26.46 -15.24
CA VAL A 225 -16.66 25.53 -14.11
C VAL A 225 -16.36 24.13 -14.60
N ILE A 226 -15.31 23.54 -14.06
CA ILE A 226 -14.90 22.17 -14.36
C ILE A 226 -15.28 21.29 -13.19
N THR A 227 -16.29 20.44 -13.39
CA THR A 227 -16.78 19.44 -12.45
C THR A 227 -16.32 18.06 -12.87
N ALA A 228 -16.44 17.06 -12.00
CA ALA A 228 -16.12 15.67 -12.35
C ALA A 228 -16.93 15.17 -13.58
N GLY A 229 -18.13 15.73 -13.81
CA GLY A 229 -18.98 15.38 -14.96
C GLY A 229 -18.44 15.86 -16.31
N ASN A 230 -17.72 16.99 -16.37
CA ASN A 230 -17.20 17.57 -17.61
C ASN A 230 -15.64 17.58 -17.68
N ALA A 231 -14.98 17.00 -16.68
CA ALA A 231 -13.51 16.97 -16.57
C ALA A 231 -12.81 16.47 -17.84
N SER A 232 -13.33 15.39 -18.44
CA SER A 232 -12.74 14.78 -19.65
C SER A 232 -12.77 15.71 -20.87
N LEU A 233 -13.77 16.57 -20.99
CA LEU A 233 -13.87 17.58 -22.05
C LEU A 233 -12.77 18.64 -21.94
N GLU A 234 -12.25 18.83 -20.73
CA GLU A 234 -11.22 19.80 -20.39
C GLU A 234 -9.82 19.18 -20.26
N GLY A 235 -9.66 17.91 -20.68
CA GLY A 235 -8.39 17.21 -20.63
C GLY A 235 -7.97 16.76 -19.23
N MET A 236 -8.91 16.72 -18.27
CA MET A 236 -8.67 16.27 -16.90
C MET A 236 -9.32 14.91 -16.66
N ARG A 237 -8.73 14.13 -15.74
CA ARG A 237 -9.33 12.89 -15.27
C ARG A 237 -10.36 13.20 -14.20
N ARG A 238 -11.46 12.47 -14.19
CA ARG A 238 -12.54 12.64 -13.22
C ARG A 238 -12.06 12.51 -11.78
N GLU A 239 -11.14 11.57 -11.54
CA GLU A 239 -10.58 11.27 -10.21
C GLU A 239 -9.81 12.46 -9.62
N GLN A 240 -9.28 13.37 -10.45
CA GLN A 240 -8.57 14.56 -9.99
C GLN A 240 -9.50 15.60 -9.33
N LEU A 241 -10.81 15.47 -9.53
CA LEU A 241 -11.82 16.38 -8.97
C LEU A 241 -12.56 15.75 -7.78
N HIS A 242 -12.11 14.61 -7.29
CA HIS A 242 -12.54 14.05 -6.01
C HIS A 242 -11.65 14.53 -4.86
N ILE A 243 -12.19 14.47 -3.65
CA ILE A 243 -11.42 14.64 -2.42
C ILE A 243 -10.25 13.64 -2.46
N TYR A 244 -9.06 14.14 -2.26
CA TYR A 244 -7.85 13.30 -2.31
C TYR A 244 -7.69 12.54 -1.01
N GLU A 245 -7.70 11.22 -1.08
CA GLU A 245 -7.51 10.35 0.07
C GLU A 245 -6.09 9.78 0.09
N VAL A 246 -5.42 9.98 1.23
CA VAL A 246 -4.14 9.34 1.53
C VAL A 246 -4.41 8.15 2.45
N ALA A 247 -4.05 6.95 2.01
CA ALA A 247 -4.26 5.72 2.76
C ALA A 247 -3.51 5.73 4.11
N GLY A 248 -4.01 4.98 5.10
CA GLY A 248 -3.47 4.99 6.47
C GLY A 248 -2.03 4.48 6.62
N ASP A 249 -1.55 3.70 5.64
CA ASP A 249 -0.19 3.16 5.59
C ASP A 249 0.74 3.96 4.66
N LYS A 250 0.25 5.06 4.08
CA LYS A 250 0.95 5.87 3.09
C LYS A 250 1.08 7.31 3.53
N VAL A 251 1.99 7.99 2.88
CA VAL A 251 2.22 9.42 2.98
C VAL A 251 2.17 10.04 1.59
N GLY A 252 1.56 11.22 1.48
CA GLY A 252 1.51 11.96 0.23
C GLY A 252 2.71 12.88 0.07
N ILE A 253 3.56 12.63 -0.91
CA ILE A 253 4.63 13.53 -1.32
C ILE A 253 4.03 14.60 -2.24
N VAL A 254 4.19 15.85 -1.86
CA VAL A 254 3.58 16.99 -2.52
C VAL A 254 4.57 17.66 -3.48
N THR A 255 4.11 17.89 -4.70
CA THR A 255 4.78 18.73 -5.68
C THR A 255 3.85 19.86 -6.07
N THR A 256 4.22 21.09 -5.79
CA THR A 256 3.44 22.28 -6.16
C THR A 256 3.77 22.73 -7.57
N LEU A 257 2.75 23.18 -8.29
CA LEU A 257 2.86 23.61 -9.69
C LEU A 257 2.93 25.14 -9.83
N ASP A 258 2.54 25.89 -8.79
CA ASP A 258 2.58 27.34 -8.75
C ASP A 258 3.32 27.82 -7.47
N GLY A 259 3.90 29.02 -7.52
CA GLY A 259 4.69 29.60 -6.47
C GLY A 259 5.99 30.19 -6.99
N SER A 260 6.82 30.74 -6.09
CA SER A 260 8.15 31.23 -6.42
C SER A 260 9.07 30.04 -6.84
N PRO A 261 10.09 30.26 -7.65
CA PRO A 261 11.06 29.22 -7.97
C PRO A 261 11.84 28.81 -6.71
N ILE A 262 12.20 27.52 -6.61
CA ILE A 262 13.10 27.02 -5.55
C ILE A 262 14.45 27.70 -5.71
N ALA A 263 15.08 28.07 -4.59
CA ALA A 263 16.38 28.71 -4.57
C ALA A 263 17.46 27.81 -5.20
N ALA A 264 18.44 28.41 -5.83
CA ALA A 264 19.55 27.67 -6.43
C ALA A 264 20.32 26.89 -5.34
N GLY A 265 20.48 25.58 -5.56
CA GLY A 265 21.12 24.66 -4.61
C GLY A 265 20.16 23.94 -3.67
N GLU A 266 18.88 24.29 -3.65
CA GLU A 266 17.84 23.56 -2.91
C GLU A 266 17.07 22.62 -3.85
N ILE A 267 16.63 21.48 -3.33
CA ILE A 267 15.92 20.47 -4.11
C ILE A 267 14.43 20.41 -3.80
N ALA A 268 14.00 21.04 -2.72
CA ALA A 268 12.58 21.14 -2.34
C ALA A 268 12.27 22.50 -1.72
N GLY A 269 10.98 22.87 -1.79
CA GLY A 269 10.45 24.05 -1.10
C GLY A 269 10.47 23.83 0.40
N ARG A 270 10.79 24.90 1.12
CA ARG A 270 10.89 24.90 2.59
C ARG A 270 9.55 24.61 3.26
N LEU A 271 9.60 24.15 4.48
CA LEU A 271 8.42 23.97 5.31
C LEU A 271 7.75 25.32 5.59
N ILE A 272 6.47 25.45 5.22
CA ILE A 272 5.65 26.65 5.41
C ILE A 272 4.43 26.27 6.23
N GLY A 273 4.14 27.04 7.27
CA GLY A 273 2.95 26.83 8.08
C GLY A 273 1.74 27.64 7.62
N GLY A 274 0.55 27.31 8.13
CA GLY A 274 -0.65 28.14 8.03
C GLY A 274 -1.51 27.97 6.79
N HIS A 275 -1.13 27.12 5.84
CA HIS A 275 -1.88 26.87 4.59
C HIS A 275 -2.78 25.63 4.62
N ASP A 276 -3.03 25.08 5.81
CA ASP A 276 -3.92 23.93 6.03
C ASP A 276 -3.60 22.74 5.10
N ASN A 277 -2.35 22.28 5.13
CA ASN A 277 -1.87 21.17 4.30
C ASN A 277 -2.19 21.34 2.80
N PHE A 278 -1.85 22.50 2.25
CA PHE A 278 -2.07 22.89 0.86
C PHE A 278 -3.54 23.07 0.44
N GLN A 279 -4.50 22.93 1.33
CA GLN A 279 -5.91 23.18 1.03
C GLN A 279 -6.18 24.69 0.79
N ASN A 280 -5.45 25.54 1.49
CA ASN A 280 -5.47 26.98 1.25
C ASN A 280 -4.27 27.41 0.42
N GLY A 281 -4.41 27.30 -0.91
CA GLY A 281 -3.33 27.64 -1.83
C GLY A 281 -2.88 29.11 -1.78
N GLN A 282 -3.78 30.07 -1.47
CA GLN A 282 -3.41 31.48 -1.36
C GLN A 282 -2.48 31.71 -0.18
N LYS A 283 -2.80 31.17 0.99
CA LYS A 283 -1.93 31.28 2.16
C LYS A 283 -0.55 30.64 1.92
N PHE A 284 -0.52 29.54 1.18
CA PHE A 284 0.74 28.92 0.79
C PHE A 284 1.61 29.90 -0.03
N ILE A 285 1.01 30.52 -1.03
CA ILE A 285 1.71 31.48 -1.90
C ILE A 285 2.12 32.74 -1.14
N ASP A 286 1.21 33.31 -0.34
CA ASP A 286 1.45 34.55 0.43
C ASP A 286 2.56 34.38 1.47
N ALA A 287 2.70 33.16 2.01
CA ALA A 287 3.79 32.80 2.92
C ALA A 287 5.12 32.49 2.20
N GLY A 288 5.20 32.73 0.89
CA GLY A 288 6.42 32.50 0.11
C GLY A 288 6.55 31.09 -0.45
N GLY A 289 5.45 30.38 -0.62
CA GLY A 289 5.40 29.02 -1.19
C GLY A 289 6.16 28.92 -2.51
N GLN A 290 6.95 27.88 -2.64
CA GLN A 290 7.80 27.61 -3.79
C GLN A 290 7.20 26.50 -4.67
N ARG A 291 7.32 26.65 -5.99
CA ARG A 291 6.90 25.62 -6.94
C ARG A 291 7.94 24.52 -7.02
N GLY A 292 7.48 23.26 -7.07
CA GLY A 292 8.33 22.08 -7.13
C GLY A 292 8.05 21.11 -5.99
N LEU A 293 8.95 20.17 -5.76
CA LEU A 293 8.87 19.24 -4.65
C LEU A 293 8.82 20.00 -3.33
N GLN A 294 7.96 19.57 -2.40
CA GLN A 294 7.85 20.16 -1.07
C GLN A 294 8.47 19.25 -0.02
N GLU A 295 9.10 19.85 0.98
CA GLU A 295 9.56 19.10 2.14
C GLU A 295 8.40 18.51 2.93
N GLN A 296 7.35 19.33 3.11
CA GLN A 296 6.14 18.93 3.82
C GLN A 296 5.40 17.81 3.09
N VAL A 297 4.99 16.80 3.85
CA VAL A 297 4.19 15.68 3.37
C VAL A 297 2.75 15.79 3.85
N LEU A 298 1.85 15.12 3.16
CA LEU A 298 0.47 14.92 3.60
C LEU A 298 0.36 13.60 4.34
N LEU A 299 -0.17 13.67 5.54
CA LEU A 299 -0.50 12.49 6.33
C LEU A 299 -1.76 11.80 5.80
N SER A 300 -2.04 10.59 6.30
CA SER A 300 -3.28 9.87 6.02
C SER A 300 -4.50 10.71 6.37
N GLY A 301 -5.50 10.67 5.49
CA GLY A 301 -6.71 11.47 5.63
C GLY A 301 -7.27 11.90 4.29
N SER A 302 -8.33 12.72 4.35
CA SER A 302 -9.03 13.23 3.18
C SER A 302 -8.78 14.73 3.04
N TRP A 303 -8.35 15.16 1.86
CA TRP A 303 -7.86 16.51 1.61
C TRP A 303 -8.54 17.12 0.39
N ASN A 304 -9.08 18.34 0.53
CA ASN A 304 -9.60 19.12 -0.58
C ASN A 304 -8.44 19.89 -1.25
N LEU A 305 -7.97 19.40 -2.36
CA LEU A 305 -6.76 19.92 -3.01
C LEU A 305 -7.04 20.37 -4.44
N ASN A 306 -6.49 21.51 -4.80
CA ASN A 306 -6.55 21.98 -6.18
C ASN A 306 -5.49 21.26 -7.02
N PRO A 307 -5.87 20.41 -8.00
CA PRO A 307 -4.92 19.67 -8.82
C PRO A 307 -4.09 20.55 -9.78
N TRP A 308 -4.45 21.82 -9.93
CA TRP A 308 -3.61 22.80 -10.65
C TRP A 308 -2.52 23.39 -9.76
N LEU A 309 -2.71 23.35 -8.45
CA LEU A 309 -1.72 23.83 -7.47
C LEU A 309 -0.80 22.71 -7.02
N VAL A 310 -1.34 21.53 -6.74
CA VAL A 310 -0.60 20.41 -6.16
C VAL A 310 -0.79 19.12 -6.94
N ASN A 311 0.31 18.40 -7.07
CA ASN A 311 0.32 17.02 -7.51
C ASN A 311 0.86 16.16 -6.36
N ILE A 312 0.25 15.01 -6.09
CA ILE A 312 0.59 14.16 -4.95
C ILE A 312 0.94 12.76 -5.43
N GLU A 313 2.07 12.28 -4.97
CA GLU A 313 2.53 10.91 -5.13
C GLU A 313 2.40 10.19 -3.78
N GLN A 314 1.58 9.14 -3.70
CA GLN A 314 1.49 8.32 -2.49
C GLN A 314 2.62 7.31 -2.45
N VAL A 315 3.39 7.35 -1.36
CA VAL A 315 4.43 6.38 -1.07
C VAL A 315 4.14 5.70 0.27
N PRO A 316 4.58 4.45 0.48
CA PRO A 316 4.44 3.82 1.78
C PRO A 316 5.22 4.60 2.84
N MET A 317 4.72 4.61 4.07
CA MET A 317 5.46 5.16 5.22
C MET A 317 6.75 4.37 5.41
N THR A 318 7.79 5.05 5.84
CA THR A 318 9.06 4.40 6.19
C THR A 318 8.87 3.55 7.43
N GLU A 319 9.05 2.24 7.29
CA GLU A 319 8.92 1.27 8.38
C GLU A 319 10.28 0.96 8.99
N ILE A 320 10.38 1.15 10.29
CA ILE A 320 11.55 0.77 11.09
C ILE A 320 11.17 -0.50 11.85
N PRO A 321 11.77 -1.65 11.55
CA PRO A 321 11.46 -2.90 12.22
C PRO A 321 12.01 -2.93 13.65
N ILE A 322 11.42 -3.79 14.49
CA ILE A 322 11.91 -4.02 15.86
C ILE A 322 13.36 -4.52 15.79
N GLY A 323 14.20 -3.98 16.66
CA GLY A 323 15.63 -4.29 16.69
C GLY A 323 16.50 -3.42 15.79
N TYR A 324 15.89 -2.43 15.11
CA TYR A 324 16.58 -1.43 14.31
C TYR A 324 16.21 -0.02 14.74
N VAL A 325 17.08 0.92 14.42
CA VAL A 325 16.76 2.35 14.41
C VAL A 325 17.00 2.90 13.01
N GLY A 326 16.21 3.90 12.65
CA GLY A 326 16.36 4.62 11.40
C GLY A 326 17.18 5.89 11.61
N VAL A 327 18.31 6.01 10.96
CA VAL A 327 19.09 7.25 10.92
C VAL A 327 18.67 8.04 9.70
N VAL A 328 18.11 9.23 9.91
CA VAL A 328 17.65 10.09 8.83
C VAL A 328 18.80 10.93 8.29
N ILE A 329 18.97 10.88 6.99
CA ILE A 329 19.86 11.76 6.23
C ILE A 329 18.98 12.70 5.42
N SER A 330 18.87 13.96 5.85
CA SER A 330 18.07 14.97 5.15
C SER A 330 18.92 15.75 4.15
N PHE A 331 18.40 15.87 2.93
CA PHE A 331 19.00 16.69 1.87
C PHE A 331 18.37 18.09 1.78
N VAL A 332 17.40 18.38 2.69
CA VAL A 332 16.65 19.64 2.79
C VAL A 332 16.63 20.12 4.22
N GLY A 333 16.27 21.38 4.40
CA GLY A 333 16.21 22.03 5.71
C GLY A 333 17.16 23.21 5.78
N GLU A 334 17.20 23.89 6.92
CA GLU A 334 18.14 24.97 7.16
C GLU A 334 19.55 24.43 7.39
N ASP A 335 20.55 25.20 6.99
CA ASP A 335 21.94 24.87 7.28
C ASP A 335 22.18 25.08 8.80
N GLN A 336 22.79 24.11 9.45
CA GLN A 336 23.16 24.17 10.86
C GLN A 336 24.63 23.74 11.03
N GLU A 337 25.30 24.29 12.05
CA GLU A 337 26.60 23.80 12.44
C GLU A 337 26.52 22.37 12.99
N ASP A 338 27.60 21.63 12.78
CA ASP A 338 27.77 20.26 13.24
C ASP A 338 27.72 20.20 14.78
N VAL A 339 26.75 19.41 15.31
CA VAL A 339 26.57 19.23 16.76
C VAL A 339 27.28 18.00 17.31
N SER A 340 28.17 17.36 16.52
CA SER A 340 28.87 16.15 16.94
C SER A 340 29.91 16.39 18.05
N GLY A 341 30.24 17.62 18.36
CA GLY A 341 31.15 18.00 19.44
C GLY A 341 32.60 18.27 18.99
N ALA A 342 33.42 18.86 19.88
CA ALA A 342 34.77 19.30 19.55
C ALA A 342 35.77 18.18 19.20
N ALA A 343 35.53 16.98 19.70
CA ALA A 343 36.40 15.80 19.45
C ALA A 343 36.16 15.19 18.06
N PHE A 344 35.06 15.49 17.40
CA PHE A 344 34.67 14.78 16.19
C PHE A 344 33.77 15.65 15.29
N THR A 345 34.34 16.68 14.69
CA THR A 345 33.63 17.55 13.74
C THR A 345 33.65 16.89 12.35
N HIS A 346 32.60 16.19 11.98
CA HIS A 346 32.43 15.65 10.62
C HIS A 346 31.49 16.46 9.73
N GLY A 347 30.94 17.54 10.27
CA GLY A 347 30.18 18.52 9.51
C GLY A 347 28.81 18.08 9.04
N ASN A 348 28.24 17.04 9.61
CA ASN A 348 26.98 16.49 9.07
C ASN A 348 25.96 16.11 10.14
N LEU A 349 26.28 16.09 11.43
CA LEU A 349 25.34 15.75 12.49
C LEU A 349 24.56 17.01 12.92
N VAL A 350 23.24 16.98 12.73
CA VAL A 350 22.37 18.15 12.92
C VAL A 350 21.09 17.76 13.65
N HIS A 351 20.37 18.73 14.20
CA HIS A 351 19.05 18.50 14.76
C HIS A 351 17.98 18.29 13.68
N GLN A 352 16.84 17.72 14.08
CA GLN A 352 15.71 17.50 13.19
C GLN A 352 15.27 18.82 12.52
N GLY A 353 14.96 18.76 11.22
CA GLY A 353 14.57 19.92 10.41
C GLY A 353 15.74 20.62 9.71
N HIS A 354 16.98 20.18 9.95
CA HIS A 354 18.18 20.71 9.31
C HIS A 354 18.76 19.71 8.30
N LYS A 355 19.57 20.23 7.40
CA LYS A 355 20.23 19.49 6.33
C LYS A 355 21.45 18.75 6.86
N GLY A 356 21.42 17.41 6.80
CA GLY A 356 22.45 16.56 7.34
C GLY A 356 21.92 15.28 7.94
N VAL A 357 22.70 14.65 8.78
CA VAL A 357 22.31 13.44 9.54
C VAL A 357 21.67 13.87 10.86
N TRP A 358 20.46 13.46 11.12
CA TRP A 358 19.78 13.84 12.36
C TRP A 358 20.34 13.11 13.57
N VAL A 359 20.57 13.86 14.65
CA VAL A 359 21.04 13.32 15.95
C VAL A 359 20.03 12.37 16.56
N GLU A 360 18.75 12.70 16.42
CA GLU A 360 17.65 11.91 16.97
C GLU A 360 17.30 10.76 16.00
N PRO A 361 17.58 9.48 16.35
CA PRO A 361 17.21 8.36 15.52
C PRO A 361 15.71 8.09 15.58
N LEU A 362 15.16 7.53 14.53
CA LEU A 362 13.79 7.04 14.50
C LEU A 362 13.71 5.65 15.13
N TYR A 363 12.86 5.52 16.13
CA TYR A 363 12.59 4.23 16.80
C TYR A 363 11.64 3.35 15.97
N PRO A 364 11.52 2.05 16.33
CA PRO A 364 10.64 1.12 15.62
C PRO A 364 9.21 1.65 15.48
N GLY A 365 8.69 1.56 14.26
CA GLY A 365 7.36 2.08 13.91
C GLY A 365 7.27 2.53 12.46
N LYS A 366 6.15 3.14 12.10
CA LYS A 366 5.93 3.74 10.79
C LYS A 366 6.06 5.26 10.87
N HIS A 367 6.93 5.80 10.04
CA HIS A 367 7.25 7.23 10.04
C HIS A 367 6.87 7.86 8.70
N PRO A 368 6.10 8.96 8.73
CA PRO A 368 5.67 9.66 7.52
C PRO A 368 6.78 10.59 7.01
N LEU A 369 7.76 10.06 6.32
CA LEU A 369 8.90 10.83 5.80
C LEU A 369 8.79 11.05 4.29
N ASN A 370 9.34 12.18 3.84
CA ASN A 370 9.50 12.44 2.42
C ASN A 370 10.74 11.72 1.87
N THR A 371 10.54 10.53 1.33
CA THR A 371 11.61 9.68 0.79
C THR A 371 12.31 10.26 -0.46
N LYS A 372 11.81 11.34 -1.05
CA LYS A 372 12.46 12.03 -2.18
C LYS A 372 13.56 12.98 -1.71
N VAL A 373 13.46 13.46 -0.48
CA VAL A 373 14.39 14.46 0.08
C VAL A 373 15.09 13.98 1.35
N MET A 374 14.67 12.83 1.87
CA MET A 374 15.25 12.19 3.05
C MET A 374 15.54 10.73 2.75
N LYS A 375 16.72 10.27 3.17
CA LYS A 375 17.10 8.86 3.15
C LYS A 375 17.12 8.36 4.59
N VAL A 376 16.62 7.17 4.82
CA VAL A 376 16.72 6.52 6.12
C VAL A 376 17.68 5.33 5.99
N GLU A 377 18.71 5.33 6.80
CA GLU A 377 19.62 4.20 6.92
C GLU A 377 19.23 3.38 8.16
N LEU A 378 18.95 2.09 7.95
CA LEU A 378 18.57 1.18 9.03
C LEU A 378 19.81 0.66 9.73
N VAL A 379 19.93 0.94 11.01
CA VAL A 379 21.01 0.46 11.86
C VAL A 379 20.44 -0.51 12.87
N PRO A 380 20.91 -1.77 12.90
CA PRO A 380 20.48 -2.73 13.91
C PRO A 380 21.04 -2.35 15.28
N THR A 381 20.15 -2.36 16.28
CA THR A 381 20.46 -2.10 17.69
C THR A 381 20.50 -3.38 18.52
N THR A 382 20.36 -4.52 17.86
CA THR A 382 20.61 -5.84 18.46
C THR A 382 22.04 -6.26 18.19
N ASN A 383 22.56 -7.23 18.96
CA ASN A 383 23.85 -7.81 18.69
C ASN A 383 23.87 -8.49 17.32
N ILE A 384 24.81 -8.10 16.46
CA ILE A 384 25.00 -8.68 15.14
C ILE A 384 26.24 -9.56 15.19
N VAL A 385 26.12 -10.76 14.67
CA VAL A 385 27.25 -11.68 14.47
C VAL A 385 27.70 -11.58 13.03
N LEU A 386 28.88 -11.06 12.80
CA LEU A 386 29.52 -10.94 11.50
C LEU A 386 30.48 -12.09 11.29
N ASN A 387 30.24 -12.86 10.24
CA ASN A 387 30.94 -14.14 10.00
C ASN A 387 32.04 -13.96 8.96
N PHE A 388 33.31 -14.07 9.41
CA PHE A 388 34.46 -14.14 8.52
C PHE A 388 34.65 -15.60 8.10
N THR A 389 33.84 -16.08 7.19
CA THR A 389 33.86 -17.48 6.74
C THR A 389 33.48 -17.57 5.26
N ASP A 390 33.94 -18.57 4.56
CA ASP A 390 33.55 -18.83 3.17
C ASP A 390 32.27 -19.68 3.06
N ARG A 391 31.67 -20.12 4.19
CA ARG A 391 30.61 -21.13 4.21
C ARG A 391 29.24 -20.62 4.59
N ILE A 392 29.15 -19.59 5.41
CA ILE A 392 27.90 -19.11 6.03
C ILE A 392 27.84 -17.61 5.89
N SER A 393 26.76 -17.10 5.27
CA SER A 393 26.39 -15.69 5.32
C SER A 393 25.28 -15.51 6.36
N GLY A 394 25.38 -14.49 7.21
CA GLY A 394 24.35 -14.13 8.17
C GLY A 394 23.04 -13.71 7.47
N GLN A 395 21.91 -13.87 8.16
CA GLN A 395 20.60 -13.48 7.64
C GLN A 395 20.48 -11.98 7.32
N HIS A 396 21.33 -11.14 7.94
CA HIS A 396 21.35 -9.69 7.75
C HIS A 396 22.08 -9.24 6.47
N GLY A 397 22.82 -10.11 5.79
CA GLY A 397 23.49 -9.84 4.53
C GLY A 397 24.73 -8.93 4.59
N TYR A 398 25.09 -8.41 5.77
CA TYR A 398 26.24 -7.50 5.93
C TYR A 398 27.59 -8.18 5.81
N ASP A 399 27.66 -9.49 6.03
CA ASP A 399 28.86 -10.31 6.00
C ASP A 399 29.13 -10.99 4.66
N THR A 400 28.35 -10.67 3.63
CA THR A 400 28.48 -11.26 2.28
C THR A 400 29.88 -11.12 1.69
N ASN A 401 30.58 -10.03 2.02
CA ASN A 401 31.94 -9.74 1.55
C ASN A 401 33.02 -10.20 2.53
N LEU A 402 32.65 -10.74 3.68
CA LEU A 402 33.60 -11.23 4.68
C LEU A 402 33.95 -12.68 4.35
N LYS A 403 35.26 -12.95 4.25
CA LYS A 403 35.80 -14.26 3.97
C LYS A 403 36.71 -14.69 5.11
N ALA A 404 36.96 -16.00 5.23
CA ALA A 404 37.97 -16.54 6.13
C ALA A 404 39.30 -15.82 5.91
N LEU A 405 39.96 -15.46 7.00
CA LEU A 405 41.23 -14.76 6.95
C LEU A 405 42.35 -15.71 6.61
N LYS A 406 43.07 -15.45 5.53
CA LYS A 406 44.31 -16.18 5.17
C LYS A 406 45.47 -15.57 5.93
N LEU A 407 46.03 -16.33 6.84
CA LEU A 407 47.09 -15.93 7.75
C LEU A 407 48.36 -16.71 7.47
N LEU A 408 49.48 -16.10 7.85
CA LEU A 408 50.78 -16.72 7.79
C LEU A 408 51.38 -16.73 9.20
N SER A 409 51.73 -17.91 9.73
CA SER A 409 52.35 -18.05 11.05
C SER A 409 53.83 -17.67 11.04
N PHE A 410 54.42 -17.48 12.22
CA PHE A 410 55.86 -17.20 12.39
C PHE A 410 56.75 -18.23 11.69
N ASP A 411 56.37 -19.49 11.74
CA ASP A 411 57.09 -20.63 11.10
C ASP A 411 56.80 -20.79 9.59
N GLY A 412 56.10 -19.78 8.98
CA GLY A 412 55.88 -19.71 7.53
C GLY A 412 54.74 -20.56 6.99
N PHE A 413 53.91 -21.15 7.83
CA PHE A 413 52.75 -21.92 7.41
C PHE A 413 51.54 -21.04 7.21
N SER A 414 50.86 -21.20 6.09
CA SER A 414 49.60 -20.52 5.84
C SER A 414 48.40 -21.36 6.33
N PHE A 415 47.42 -20.67 6.93
CA PHE A 415 46.20 -21.29 7.40
C PHE A 415 45.01 -20.32 7.22
N ASP A 416 43.83 -20.88 7.11
CA ASP A 416 42.58 -20.11 7.04
C ASP A 416 41.97 -20.06 8.44
N LEU A 417 41.61 -18.84 8.89
CA LEU A 417 41.02 -18.58 10.20
C LEU A 417 39.59 -18.06 10.01
N GLU A 418 38.62 -18.75 10.56
CA GLU A 418 37.24 -18.28 10.68
C GLU A 418 37.05 -17.48 11.96
N ILE A 419 36.37 -16.34 11.87
CA ILE A 419 36.10 -15.45 13.01
C ILE A 419 34.63 -15.08 13.01
N PHE A 420 34.07 -15.04 14.18
CA PHE A 420 32.71 -14.52 14.43
C PHE A 420 32.85 -13.29 15.32
N GLN A 421 32.69 -12.12 14.71
CA GLN A 421 32.71 -10.85 15.43
C GLN A 421 31.34 -10.42 15.81
N ILE A 422 31.09 -10.25 17.11
CA ILE A 422 29.80 -9.74 17.62
C ILE A 422 29.97 -8.26 17.89
N ILE A 423 29.12 -7.46 17.26
CA ILE A 423 29.08 -6.01 17.46
C ILE A 423 27.69 -5.57 17.92
N HIS A 424 27.65 -4.44 18.60
CA HIS A 424 26.45 -3.74 19.02
C HIS A 424 26.59 -2.26 18.74
N ILE A 425 25.54 -1.63 18.24
CA ILE A 425 25.49 -0.18 18.06
C ILE A 425 24.30 0.35 18.86
N GLY A 426 24.58 1.22 19.83
CA GLY A 426 23.55 1.86 20.62
C GLY A 426 22.63 2.75 19.75
N ALA A 427 21.35 2.83 20.09
CA ALA A 427 20.40 3.66 19.35
C ALA A 427 20.84 5.15 19.27
N SER A 428 21.42 5.69 20.34
CA SER A 428 21.95 7.06 20.42
C SER A 428 23.25 7.25 19.63
N ASP A 429 23.99 6.18 19.39
CA ASP A 429 25.29 6.25 18.71
C ASP A 429 25.16 5.97 17.21
N ALA A 430 24.08 5.33 16.79
CA ALA A 430 23.80 5.05 15.39
C ALA A 430 23.88 6.32 14.48
N PRO A 431 23.35 7.49 14.82
CA PRO A 431 23.52 8.69 14.02
C PRO A 431 24.97 9.14 13.88
N LYS A 432 25.77 9.02 14.94
CA LYS A 432 27.21 9.35 14.92
C LYS A 432 27.96 8.43 13.98
N VAL A 433 27.70 7.15 14.08
CA VAL A 433 28.30 6.11 13.22
C VAL A 433 28.00 6.37 11.76
N ILE A 434 26.72 6.65 11.43
CA ILE A 434 26.30 6.90 10.05
C ILE A 434 26.81 8.22 9.53
N SER A 435 26.87 9.27 10.36
CA SER A 435 27.42 10.56 9.93
C SER A 435 28.89 10.47 9.51
N ARG A 436 29.64 9.56 10.14
CA ARG A 436 31.08 9.32 9.85
C ARG A 436 31.32 8.42 8.66
N LEU A 437 30.52 7.38 8.52
CA LEU A 437 30.78 6.26 7.59
C LEU A 437 29.74 6.14 6.47
N GLY A 438 28.61 6.83 6.58
CA GLY A 438 27.58 6.93 5.55
C GLY A 438 26.60 5.75 5.52
N SER A 439 27.02 4.55 5.85
CA SER A 439 26.16 3.36 5.86
C SER A 439 26.70 2.27 6.77
N MET A 440 25.82 1.36 7.19
CA MET A 440 26.22 0.19 8.00
C MET A 440 27.21 -0.73 7.26
N GLN A 441 27.05 -0.89 5.95
CA GLN A 441 27.99 -1.68 5.14
C GLN A 441 29.41 -1.08 5.17
N ASN A 442 29.53 0.24 5.14
CA ASN A 442 30.83 0.90 5.23
C ASN A 442 31.50 0.70 6.59
N VAL A 443 30.74 0.66 7.69
CA VAL A 443 31.24 0.31 9.03
C VAL A 443 32.00 -1.01 8.97
N ILE A 444 31.40 -1.98 8.32
CA ILE A 444 31.94 -3.35 8.24
C ILE A 444 33.12 -3.41 7.28
N ASP A 445 32.97 -2.87 6.07
CA ASP A 445 34.01 -3.00 5.03
C ASP A 445 35.22 -2.11 5.26
N GLN A 446 35.03 -0.88 5.77
CA GLN A 446 36.10 0.12 5.91
C GLN A 446 36.72 0.17 7.31
N VAL A 447 35.99 -0.21 8.35
CA VAL A 447 36.47 -0.11 9.74
C VAL A 447 36.71 -1.52 10.32
N LEU A 448 35.67 -2.30 10.45
CA LEU A 448 35.75 -3.60 11.15
C LEU A 448 36.65 -4.60 10.44
N ARG A 449 36.44 -4.79 9.15
CA ARG A 449 37.24 -5.75 8.36
C ARG A 449 38.76 -5.47 8.39
N PRO A 450 39.23 -4.23 8.21
CA PRO A 450 40.63 -3.89 8.37
C PRO A 450 41.16 -4.08 9.79
N ILE A 451 40.41 -3.69 10.83
CA ILE A 451 40.81 -3.83 12.23
C ILE A 451 41.02 -5.31 12.59
N VAL A 452 39.99 -6.13 12.35
CA VAL A 452 40.01 -7.56 12.62
C VAL A 452 41.10 -8.22 11.80
N GLY A 453 41.15 -7.92 10.50
CA GLY A 453 42.13 -8.51 9.60
C GLY A 453 43.57 -8.17 9.94
N ASN A 454 43.88 -6.94 10.35
CA ASN A 454 45.23 -6.54 10.77
C ASN A 454 45.64 -7.17 12.10
N TYR A 455 44.74 -7.14 13.08
CA TYR A 455 45.04 -7.76 14.37
C TYR A 455 45.47 -9.24 14.19
N PHE A 456 44.64 -10.02 13.51
CA PHE A 456 44.92 -11.46 13.36
C PHE A 456 46.12 -11.74 12.45
N ARG A 457 46.42 -10.89 11.45
CA ARG A 457 47.64 -11.03 10.66
C ARG A 457 48.87 -10.76 11.51
N ASN A 458 48.85 -9.74 12.34
CA ASN A 458 49.98 -9.42 13.22
C ASN A 458 50.15 -10.53 14.28
N SER A 459 49.07 -10.89 14.96
CA SER A 459 49.08 -11.96 15.97
C SER A 459 49.58 -13.31 15.39
N ALA A 460 49.17 -13.65 14.17
CA ALA A 460 49.63 -14.90 13.54
C ALA A 460 51.14 -14.90 13.24
N GLN A 461 51.76 -13.75 13.00
CA GLN A 461 53.21 -13.63 12.76
C GLN A 461 54.05 -13.72 14.03
N GLU A 462 53.46 -13.60 15.20
CA GLU A 462 54.16 -13.68 16.49
C GLU A 462 54.27 -15.12 17.00
N TYR A 463 53.44 -16.05 16.52
CA TYR A 463 53.32 -17.41 17.04
C TYR A 463 53.48 -18.46 15.96
N THR A 464 54.01 -19.65 16.37
CA THR A 464 53.95 -20.82 15.51
C THR A 464 52.51 -21.28 15.34
N ILE A 465 52.21 -22.01 14.26
CA ILE A 465 50.84 -22.48 14.04
C ILE A 465 50.35 -23.39 15.18
N LEU A 466 51.23 -24.15 15.79
CA LEU A 466 50.89 -25.01 16.93
C LEU A 466 50.56 -24.20 18.18
N ASP A 467 51.37 -23.19 18.49
CA ASP A 467 51.11 -22.29 19.63
C ASP A 467 49.80 -21.51 19.43
N PHE A 468 49.55 -21.11 18.19
CA PHE A 468 48.30 -20.43 17.85
C PHE A 468 47.07 -21.35 18.04
N LEU A 469 47.18 -22.65 17.73
CA LEU A 469 46.12 -23.63 17.93
C LEU A 469 45.90 -23.96 19.42
N ILE A 470 46.98 -24.07 20.21
CA ILE A 470 46.93 -24.42 21.62
C ILE A 470 46.41 -23.25 22.47
N ALA A 471 46.91 -22.03 22.22
CA ALA A 471 46.57 -20.81 22.96
C ALA A 471 45.35 -20.05 22.35
N ARG A 472 44.45 -20.77 21.69
CA ARG A 472 43.27 -20.18 21.03
C ARG A 472 42.45 -19.28 21.94
N SER A 473 42.21 -19.70 23.19
CA SER A 473 41.42 -18.91 24.16
C SER A 473 42.12 -17.60 24.52
N ASP A 474 43.44 -17.62 24.71
CA ASP A 474 44.19 -16.43 25.08
C ASP A 474 44.24 -15.44 23.90
N ARG A 475 44.42 -15.95 22.69
CA ARG A 475 44.38 -15.15 21.44
C ARG A 475 42.97 -14.53 21.23
N GLN A 476 41.91 -15.26 21.56
CA GLN A 476 40.55 -14.75 21.49
C GLN A 476 40.34 -13.59 22.47
N LEU A 477 40.80 -13.71 23.70
CA LEU A 477 40.68 -12.66 24.72
C LEU A 477 41.45 -11.39 24.29
N GLU A 478 42.71 -11.52 23.89
CA GLU A 478 43.52 -10.41 23.40
C GLU A 478 42.92 -9.75 22.16
N ALA A 479 42.35 -10.55 21.24
CA ALA A 479 41.63 -10.05 20.07
C ALA A 479 40.43 -9.23 20.48
N SER A 480 39.60 -9.75 21.40
CA SER A 480 38.40 -9.07 21.90
C SER A 480 38.74 -7.72 22.52
N ASP A 481 39.79 -7.65 23.38
CA ASP A 481 40.17 -6.41 24.03
C ASP A 481 40.73 -5.36 23.04
N TYR A 482 41.59 -5.81 22.09
CA TYR A 482 42.10 -4.91 21.05
C TYR A 482 41.02 -4.38 20.12
N ILE A 483 40.15 -5.26 19.61
CA ILE A 483 39.08 -4.90 18.68
C ILE A 483 38.09 -4.00 19.38
N LYS A 484 37.75 -4.26 20.65
CA LYS A 484 36.89 -3.43 21.48
C LYS A 484 37.44 -1.98 21.58
N SER A 485 38.70 -1.84 22.00
CA SER A 485 39.34 -0.52 22.10
C SER A 485 39.41 0.20 20.74
N ALA A 486 39.64 -0.51 19.64
CA ALA A 486 39.71 0.07 18.31
C ALA A 486 38.34 0.51 17.77
N LEU A 487 37.24 -0.21 18.07
CA LEU A 487 35.89 0.09 17.61
C LEU A 487 35.21 1.16 18.46
N ASP A 488 35.54 1.26 19.75
CA ASP A 488 35.02 2.32 20.63
C ASP A 488 35.33 3.74 20.07
N ALA A 489 36.46 3.90 19.35
CA ALA A 489 36.77 5.15 18.66
C ALA A 489 35.78 5.52 17.55
N TYR A 490 34.96 4.59 17.10
CA TYR A 490 33.93 4.79 16.07
C TYR A 490 32.51 4.72 16.62
N ASP A 491 32.32 4.74 17.95
CA ASP A 491 31.04 4.56 18.65
C ASP A 491 30.37 3.20 18.33
N VAL A 492 31.15 2.17 18.03
CA VAL A 492 30.70 0.80 17.79
C VAL A 492 31.23 -0.08 18.91
N GLN A 493 30.35 -0.77 19.61
CA GLN A 493 30.72 -1.67 20.71
C GLN A 493 31.03 -3.05 20.15
N ALA A 494 32.27 -3.52 20.30
CA ALA A 494 32.56 -4.94 20.13
C ALA A 494 32.12 -5.70 21.40
N VAL A 495 31.17 -6.60 21.24
CA VAL A 495 30.67 -7.43 22.35
C VAL A 495 31.66 -8.57 22.62
N ASP A 496 32.00 -9.32 21.59
CA ASP A 496 32.94 -10.42 21.67
C ASP A 496 33.53 -10.74 20.29
N SER A 497 34.75 -11.35 20.29
CA SER A 497 35.42 -11.83 19.09
C SER A 497 35.71 -13.31 19.25
N LEU A 498 34.97 -14.14 18.53
CA LEU A 498 35.09 -15.60 18.65
C LEU A 498 35.93 -16.16 17.51
N ILE A 499 36.94 -16.93 17.85
CA ILE A 499 37.73 -17.67 16.88
C ILE A 499 36.98 -18.95 16.50
N GLY A 500 36.65 -19.09 15.22
CA GLY A 500 35.98 -20.26 14.66
C GLY A 500 36.95 -21.42 14.33
N LEU A 501 36.76 -21.98 13.15
CA LEU A 501 37.61 -23.06 12.67
C LEU A 501 38.96 -22.51 12.20
N ILE A 502 40.03 -23.16 12.62
CA ILE A 502 41.39 -22.91 12.13
C ILE A 502 41.71 -24.07 11.19
N THR A 503 41.87 -23.77 9.90
CA THR A 503 42.13 -24.79 8.88
C THR A 503 43.55 -24.67 8.35
N PRO A 504 44.52 -25.45 8.89
CA PRO A 504 45.88 -25.49 8.35
C PRO A 504 45.89 -26.22 7.01
N ARG A 505 46.95 -26.02 6.22
CA ARG A 505 47.13 -26.78 4.98
C ARG A 505 47.26 -28.28 5.22
N ALA A 506 46.81 -29.08 4.26
CA ALA A 506 46.76 -30.53 4.37
C ALA A 506 48.11 -31.17 4.67
N GLU A 507 49.21 -30.62 4.13
CA GLU A 507 50.58 -31.11 4.36
C GLU A 507 50.99 -31.05 5.83
N LEU A 508 50.66 -29.95 6.52
CA LEU A 508 50.92 -29.79 7.95
C LEU A 508 50.06 -30.74 8.78
N MET A 509 48.80 -30.91 8.41
CA MET A 509 47.89 -31.85 9.10
C MET A 509 48.38 -33.29 8.99
N HIS A 510 48.96 -33.68 7.85
CA HIS A 510 49.55 -35.01 7.68
C HIS A 510 50.73 -35.20 8.65
N THR A 511 51.67 -34.25 8.66
CA THR A 511 52.85 -34.30 9.56
C THR A 511 52.43 -34.28 11.04
N LEU A 512 51.44 -33.45 11.44
CA LEU A 512 50.94 -33.41 12.80
C LEU A 512 50.20 -34.69 13.19
N THR A 513 49.46 -35.25 12.24
CA THR A 513 48.74 -36.51 12.46
C THR A 513 49.72 -37.65 12.65
N GLU A 514 50.78 -37.74 11.82
CA GLU A 514 51.83 -38.72 11.97
C GLU A 514 52.55 -38.58 13.31
N ARG A 515 52.90 -37.35 13.71
CA ARG A 515 53.54 -37.12 15.01
C ARG A 515 52.63 -37.52 16.17
N LYS A 516 51.31 -37.17 16.09
CA LYS A 516 50.34 -37.55 17.11
C LYS A 516 50.09 -39.06 17.15
N ILE A 517 50.06 -39.72 16.00
CA ILE A 517 49.92 -41.16 15.91
C ILE A 517 51.16 -41.81 16.56
N ALA A 518 52.38 -41.29 16.28
CA ALA A 518 53.63 -41.80 16.89
C ALA A 518 53.61 -41.55 18.42
N GLU A 519 53.10 -40.40 18.89
CA GLU A 519 53.03 -40.13 20.33
C GLU A 519 51.94 -40.98 21.02
N GLU A 520 50.81 -41.21 20.43
CA GLU A 520 49.79 -42.12 20.94
C GLU A 520 50.22 -43.59 20.87
N GLN A 521 50.94 -43.95 19.83
CA GLN A 521 51.61 -45.29 19.77
C GLN A 521 52.60 -45.46 20.91
N ARG A 522 53.41 -44.45 21.21
CA ARG A 522 54.33 -44.49 22.35
C ARG A 522 53.56 -44.64 23.67
N LYS A 523 52.48 -43.85 23.90
CA LYS A 523 51.65 -44.00 25.08
C LYS A 523 50.97 -45.36 25.13
N THR A 524 50.52 -45.86 23.98
CA THR A 524 49.94 -47.19 23.89
C THR A 524 50.93 -48.28 24.25
N TYR A 525 52.20 -48.18 23.79
CA TYR A 525 53.28 -49.13 24.19
C TYR A 525 53.61 -49.02 25.69
N GLU A 526 53.65 -47.80 26.26
CA GLU A 526 53.83 -47.59 27.69
C GLU A 526 52.66 -48.20 28.51
N VAL A 527 51.42 -47.99 28.07
CA VAL A 527 50.23 -48.57 28.72
C VAL A 527 50.19 -50.09 28.54
N GLN A 528 50.61 -50.62 27.35
CA GLN A 528 50.70 -52.05 27.14
C GLN A 528 51.81 -52.67 28.02
N GLN A 529 52.94 -51.99 28.17
CA GLN A 529 54.01 -52.44 29.03
C GLN A 529 53.60 -52.45 30.52
N MET A 530 52.87 -51.43 30.96
CA MET A 530 52.27 -51.43 32.31
C MET A 530 51.17 -52.48 32.46
N ALA A 531 50.32 -52.66 31.45
CA ALA A 531 49.33 -53.70 31.46
C ALA A 531 49.87 -55.08 31.51
N GLU A 532 51.01 -55.35 30.76
CA GLU A 532 51.68 -56.65 30.80
C GLU A 532 52.33 -56.87 32.12
N THR A 533 52.97 -55.87 32.72
CA THR A 533 53.54 -55.99 34.09
C THR A 533 52.38 -56.19 35.14
N GLN A 534 51.28 -55.50 35.01
CA GLN A 534 50.10 -55.77 35.89
C GLN A 534 49.50 -57.14 35.65
N ARG A 535 49.45 -57.60 34.38
CA ARG A 535 48.95 -58.94 34.07
C ARG A 535 49.85 -60.05 34.66
N GLN A 536 51.16 -59.83 34.65
CA GLN A 536 52.09 -60.75 35.31
C GLN A 536 51.91 -60.75 36.84
N MET A 537 51.63 -59.59 37.44
CA MET A 537 51.27 -59.51 38.87
C MET A 537 49.90 -60.17 39.14
N LEU A 538 48.93 -59.93 38.30
CA LEU A 538 47.57 -60.48 38.42
C LEU A 538 47.58 -62.03 38.29
N VAL A 539 48.35 -62.56 37.32
CA VAL A 539 48.50 -64.02 37.17
C VAL A 539 49.15 -64.63 38.39
N ARG A 540 50.00 -63.87 39.07
CA ARG A 540 50.66 -64.34 40.32
C ARG A 540 49.67 -64.26 41.52
N GLU A 541 48.76 -63.21 41.52
CA GLU A 541 47.74 -63.08 42.57
C GLU A 541 46.55 -63.97 42.33
N THR A 542 46.15 -64.17 41.04
CA THR A 542 45.03 -65.10 40.75
C THR A 542 45.37 -66.55 41.08
N ALA A 543 46.61 -66.92 40.85
CA ALA A 543 47.03 -68.24 41.30
C ALA A 543 47.03 -68.45 42.84
N LEU A 544 47.06 -67.34 43.63
CA LEU A 544 46.87 -67.35 45.07
C LEU A 544 45.39 -67.21 45.48
N ALA A 545 44.62 -66.52 44.65
CA ALA A 545 43.19 -66.30 44.90
C ALA A 545 42.29 -67.47 44.51
N ASP A 546 42.67 -68.28 43.49
CA ASP A 546 41.91 -69.46 43.12
C ASP A 546 41.91 -70.54 44.23
N ILE A 547 42.93 -70.55 45.11
CA ILE A 547 42.92 -71.40 46.28
C ILE A 547 41.97 -70.91 47.37
N GLN A 548 41.74 -69.61 47.45
CA GLN A 548 40.79 -69.01 48.41
C GLN A 548 39.31 -68.97 47.92
N GLN A 549 39.15 -69.02 46.62
CA GLN A 549 37.76 -68.85 46.03
C GLN A 549 36.91 -70.10 46.19
N ASP A 550 37.55 -71.33 46.19
CA ASP A 550 36.78 -72.57 46.39
C ASP A 550 36.25 -72.68 47.83
N LEU A 551 36.80 -71.90 48.79
CA LEU A 551 36.34 -71.90 50.16
C LEU A 551 35.14 -70.94 50.41
N VAL A 552 35.05 -69.85 49.64
CA VAL A 552 34.06 -68.82 49.80
C VAL A 552 32.79 -69.08 48.97
N GLN A 553 32.91 -69.86 47.88
CA GLN A 553 31.78 -70.12 46.99
C GLN A 553 30.66 -70.93 47.60
N SER A 554 30.96 -71.76 48.60
CA SER A 554 29.97 -72.59 49.28
C SER A 554 29.08 -71.77 50.27
N GLU A 555 29.64 -70.66 50.83
CA GLU A 555 28.89 -69.86 51.79
C GLU A 555 28.01 -68.73 51.13
N GLN A 556 28.42 -68.25 49.94
CA GLN A 556 27.69 -67.17 49.30
C GLN A 556 26.49 -67.62 48.45
N GLY A 557 26.48 -68.90 48.04
CA GLY A 557 25.39 -69.45 47.22
C GLY A 557 23.98 -69.40 47.89
N VAL A 558 23.96 -69.44 49.22
CA VAL A 558 22.70 -69.39 49.93
C VAL A 558 22.17 -67.97 50.12
N THR A 559 23.09 -66.98 50.26
CA THR A 559 22.68 -65.57 50.50
C THR A 559 22.16 -64.90 49.20
N ILE A 560 22.68 -65.31 48.05
CA ILE A 560 22.27 -64.74 46.75
C ILE A 560 20.87 -65.23 46.34
N ALA A 561 20.51 -66.44 46.70
CA ALA A 561 19.16 -66.95 46.38
C ALA A 561 18.05 -66.22 47.17
N GLU A 562 18.38 -65.77 48.41
CA GLU A 562 17.44 -65.05 49.25
C GLU A 562 17.23 -63.58 48.78
N LEU A 563 18.30 -62.98 48.31
CA LEU A 563 18.22 -61.58 47.82
C LEU A 563 17.53 -61.49 46.43
N GLN A 564 17.68 -62.50 45.57
CA GLN A 564 16.98 -62.54 44.26
C GLN A 564 15.46 -62.72 44.42
N ALA A 565 15.03 -63.51 45.37
CA ALA A 565 13.59 -63.66 45.66
C ALA A 565 12.95 -62.39 46.17
N ASN A 566 13.65 -61.60 46.98
CA ASN A 566 13.14 -60.34 47.50
C ASN A 566 13.14 -59.21 46.45
N ALA A 567 14.11 -59.23 45.54
CA ALA A 567 14.16 -58.24 44.45
C ALA A 567 12.98 -58.43 43.44
N GLN A 568 12.63 -59.69 43.16
CA GLN A 568 11.52 -59.99 42.27
C GLN A 568 10.15 -59.58 42.82
N ILE A 569 9.97 -59.66 44.15
CA ILE A 569 8.74 -59.25 44.82
C ILE A 569 8.60 -57.69 44.82
N GLN A 570 9.72 -56.98 44.96
CA GLN A 570 9.67 -55.50 44.91
C GLN A 570 9.48 -54.97 43.48
N GLN A 571 10.00 -55.67 42.49
CA GLN A 571 9.82 -55.28 41.07
C GLN A 571 8.35 -55.46 40.62
N ALA A 572 7.74 -56.57 41.02
CA ALA A 572 6.32 -56.84 40.69
C ALA A 572 5.38 -55.86 41.37
N THR A 573 5.68 -55.40 42.62
CA THR A 573 4.89 -54.40 43.28
C THR A 573 5.04 -53.00 42.67
N GLY A 574 6.27 -52.62 42.25
CA GLY A 574 6.52 -51.38 41.57
C GLY A 574 5.84 -51.26 40.18
N GLU A 575 5.82 -52.35 39.43
CA GLU A 575 5.15 -52.39 38.12
C GLU A 575 3.63 -52.29 38.26
N ALA A 576 3.02 -52.91 39.32
CA ALA A 576 1.60 -52.82 39.58
C ALA A 576 1.18 -51.40 39.99
N GLU A 577 2.00 -50.67 40.76
CA GLU A 577 1.75 -49.27 41.14
C GLU A 577 1.90 -48.31 39.94
N ALA A 578 2.89 -48.55 39.10
CA ALA A 578 3.12 -47.72 37.92
C ALA A 578 1.96 -47.85 36.89
N VAL A 579 1.44 -49.05 36.71
CA VAL A 579 0.27 -49.30 35.85
C VAL A 579 -0.99 -48.62 36.39
N LYS A 580 -1.17 -48.63 37.73
CA LYS A 580 -2.30 -47.98 38.41
C LYS A 580 -2.25 -46.47 38.27
N LEU A 581 -1.06 -45.88 38.41
CA LEU A 581 -0.84 -44.43 38.28
C LEU A 581 -1.07 -43.95 36.88
N LYS A 582 -0.61 -44.75 35.87
CA LYS A 582 -0.82 -44.47 34.47
C LYS A 582 -2.26 -44.52 34.04
N ALA A 583 -3.02 -45.49 34.52
CA ALA A 583 -4.43 -45.60 34.29
C ALA A 583 -5.25 -44.46 34.87
N VAL A 584 -4.87 -43.96 36.07
CA VAL A 584 -5.51 -42.77 36.68
C VAL A 584 -5.21 -41.50 35.88
N ALA A 585 -3.98 -41.31 35.44
CA ALA A 585 -3.59 -40.16 34.65
C ALA A 585 -4.26 -40.12 33.25
N GLU A 586 -4.40 -41.30 32.62
CA GLU A 586 -5.15 -41.41 31.33
C GLU A 586 -6.64 -41.14 31.50
N ALA A 587 -7.24 -41.59 32.60
CA ALA A 587 -8.64 -41.30 32.89
C ALA A 587 -8.92 -39.82 33.14
N GLU A 588 -7.97 -39.13 33.77
CA GLU A 588 -8.05 -37.69 34.01
C GLU A 588 -7.86 -36.86 32.77
N ALA A 589 -6.91 -37.26 31.90
CA ALA A 589 -6.69 -36.64 30.61
C ALA A 589 -7.91 -36.78 29.67
N ILE A 590 -8.55 -37.96 29.66
CA ILE A 590 -9.78 -38.22 28.88
C ILE A 590 -10.95 -37.37 29.43
N ARG A 591 -11.06 -37.19 30.76
CA ARG A 591 -12.07 -36.30 31.32
C ARG A 591 -11.84 -34.82 30.99
N ALA A 592 -10.60 -34.37 31.12
CA ALA A 592 -10.24 -32.98 30.76
C ALA A 592 -10.50 -32.64 29.30
N THR A 593 -10.11 -33.56 28.39
CA THR A 593 -10.38 -33.38 26.95
C THR A 593 -11.86 -33.52 26.59
N GLY A 594 -12.59 -34.37 27.31
CA GLY A 594 -14.05 -34.52 27.16
C GLY A 594 -14.79 -33.25 27.61
N ASN A 595 -14.43 -32.67 28.75
CA ASN A 595 -15.03 -31.44 29.25
C ASN A 595 -14.73 -30.23 28.37
N ALA A 596 -13.50 -30.08 27.90
CA ALA A 596 -13.12 -29.01 27.00
C ALA A 596 -13.86 -29.09 25.65
N LYS A 597 -14.06 -30.31 25.12
CA LYS A 597 -14.87 -30.51 23.91
C LYS A 597 -16.34 -30.20 24.16
N ALA A 598 -16.90 -30.58 25.29
CA ALA A 598 -18.29 -30.31 25.62
C ALA A 598 -18.57 -28.80 25.73
N GLU A 599 -17.64 -28.07 26.36
CA GLU A 599 -17.72 -26.61 26.50
C GLU A 599 -17.66 -25.91 25.15
N THR A 600 -16.77 -26.36 24.25
CA THR A 600 -16.67 -25.86 22.87
C THR A 600 -17.94 -26.15 22.08
N TYR A 601 -18.56 -27.30 22.29
CA TYR A 601 -19.84 -27.63 21.65
C TYR A 601 -20.97 -26.75 22.13
N VAL A 602 -21.06 -26.49 23.42
CA VAL A 602 -22.09 -25.62 24.02
C VAL A 602 -21.97 -24.19 23.48
N VAL A 603 -20.75 -23.64 23.48
CA VAL A 603 -20.49 -22.28 22.96
C VAL A 603 -20.77 -22.21 21.44
N GLY A 604 -20.39 -23.24 20.70
CA GLY A 604 -20.64 -23.30 19.27
C GLY A 604 -22.13 -23.37 18.92
N VAL A 605 -22.88 -24.15 19.66
CA VAL A 605 -24.34 -24.27 19.49
C VAL A 605 -25.05 -23.00 19.93
N GLN A 606 -24.55 -22.32 20.95
CA GLN A 606 -25.11 -21.07 21.48
C GLN A 606 -24.89 -19.89 20.50
N ALA A 607 -23.78 -19.89 19.77
CA ALA A 607 -23.44 -18.82 18.81
C ALA A 607 -24.13 -18.99 17.44
N LEU A 608 -24.34 -20.22 16.97
CA LEU A 608 -24.77 -20.50 15.60
C LEU A 608 -26.12 -21.24 15.51
N GLY A 609 -26.68 -21.62 16.66
CA GLY A 609 -27.87 -22.49 16.71
C GLY A 609 -27.54 -23.94 16.39
N LEU A 610 -28.40 -24.86 16.84
CA LEU A 610 -28.16 -26.30 16.72
C LEU A 610 -27.95 -26.76 15.28
N GLN A 611 -28.71 -26.20 14.33
CA GLN A 611 -28.61 -26.57 12.90
C GLN A 611 -27.39 -25.90 12.21
N GLY A 612 -27.04 -24.67 12.57
CA GLY A 612 -25.89 -23.98 12.02
C GLY A 612 -24.56 -24.60 12.47
N TYR A 613 -24.48 -24.97 13.74
CA TYR A 613 -23.28 -25.59 14.28
C TYR A 613 -23.05 -27.01 13.74
N THR A 614 -24.11 -27.79 13.56
CA THR A 614 -24.02 -29.13 12.96
C THR A 614 -23.57 -29.07 11.51
N ALA A 615 -24.07 -28.10 10.74
CA ALA A 615 -23.65 -27.90 9.36
C ALA A 615 -22.17 -27.50 9.25
N MET A 616 -21.70 -26.64 10.15
CA MET A 616 -20.29 -26.21 10.20
C MET A 616 -19.36 -27.37 10.58
N GLN A 617 -19.74 -28.19 11.56
CA GLN A 617 -18.97 -29.35 11.98
C GLN A 617 -18.92 -30.43 10.88
N LEU A 618 -20.01 -30.63 10.14
CA LEU A 618 -20.03 -31.53 8.98
C LEU A 618 -19.12 -31.04 7.86
N MET A 619 -19.13 -29.73 7.57
CA MET A 619 -18.23 -29.11 6.59
C MET A 619 -16.77 -29.21 7.01
N GLN A 620 -16.48 -29.04 8.29
CA GLN A 620 -15.12 -29.15 8.83
C GLN A 620 -14.59 -30.59 8.72
N ILE A 621 -15.40 -31.57 9.04
CA ILE A 621 -15.04 -33.01 8.91
C ILE A 621 -14.81 -33.38 7.43
N VAL A 622 -15.61 -32.83 6.52
CA VAL A 622 -15.42 -33.02 5.08
C VAL A 622 -14.14 -32.36 4.58
N GLY A 623 -13.81 -31.19 5.09
CA GLY A 623 -12.57 -30.46 4.77
C GLY A 623 -11.30 -31.15 5.29
N ASP A 624 -11.32 -31.53 6.57
CA ASP A 624 -10.16 -32.11 7.24
C ASP A 624 -9.81 -33.52 6.78
N ARG A 625 -10.80 -34.28 6.32
CA ARG A 625 -10.63 -35.66 5.87
C ARG A 625 -10.69 -35.85 4.34
N ASN A 626 -10.77 -34.76 3.59
CA ASN A 626 -10.81 -34.78 2.11
C ASN A 626 -11.87 -35.77 1.55
N VAL A 627 -13.03 -35.84 2.19
CA VAL A 627 -14.09 -36.74 1.81
C VAL A 627 -14.77 -36.24 0.54
N ARG A 628 -14.66 -36.98 -0.53
CA ARG A 628 -15.41 -36.69 -1.76
C ARG A 628 -16.92 -36.92 -1.51
N ILE A 629 -17.69 -35.84 -1.67
CA ILE A 629 -19.15 -35.83 -1.45
C ILE A 629 -19.92 -36.38 -2.66
N ILE A 630 -19.22 -36.69 -3.72
CA ILE A 630 -19.88 -37.25 -4.91
C ILE A 630 -19.58 -38.75 -4.96
N PRO A 631 -20.57 -39.63 -4.82
CA PRO A 631 -20.37 -41.07 -5.01
C PRO A 631 -20.22 -41.38 -6.50
N ASP A 632 -19.20 -42.15 -6.84
CA ASP A 632 -18.93 -42.63 -8.20
C ASP A 632 -19.88 -43.74 -8.67
N ILE A 633 -21.06 -43.86 -8.04
CA ILE A 633 -22.05 -44.90 -8.41
C ILE A 633 -23.34 -44.19 -8.79
N ILE A 634 -23.62 -44.19 -10.07
CA ILE A 634 -24.93 -43.89 -10.62
C ILE A 634 -25.69 -45.23 -10.67
N VAL A 635 -26.57 -45.49 -9.73
CA VAL A 635 -27.54 -46.55 -9.84
C VAL A 635 -28.80 -45.96 -10.46
N GLY A 636 -29.00 -46.23 -11.75
CA GLY A 636 -30.24 -45.94 -12.42
C GLY A 636 -31.33 -46.91 -11.91
N GLY A 637 -32.34 -46.35 -11.30
CA GLY A 637 -33.53 -47.12 -10.88
C GLY A 637 -34.68 -46.16 -10.61
N ASN A 638 -35.64 -46.20 -11.48
CA ASN A 638 -36.88 -45.45 -11.53
C ASN A 638 -37.75 -45.69 -10.29
N ASN A 639 -38.17 -44.68 -9.63
CA ASN A 639 -39.43 -44.33 -8.94
C ASN A 639 -39.25 -43.72 -7.55
N GLY A 640 -39.67 -42.52 -7.48
CA GLY A 640 -40.30 -41.72 -6.44
C GLY A 640 -40.19 -42.15 -4.98
N SER A 641 -39.31 -41.53 -4.22
CA SER A 641 -39.58 -41.10 -2.85
C SER A 641 -38.36 -40.34 -2.28
N ASN A 642 -38.61 -39.22 -1.65
CA ASN A 642 -37.68 -38.25 -1.12
C ASN A 642 -36.90 -38.70 0.14
N ASN A 643 -36.15 -39.80 0.12
CA ASN A 643 -35.37 -40.23 1.28
C ASN A 643 -33.98 -40.79 0.96
N GLY A 644 -33.45 -40.53 -0.26
CA GLY A 644 -32.15 -41.07 -0.69
C GLY A 644 -30.91 -40.55 0.04
N LEU A 645 -30.98 -39.47 0.81
CA LEU A 645 -29.83 -38.91 1.51
C LEU A 645 -29.60 -39.53 2.91
N VAL A 646 -30.67 -40.02 3.53
CA VAL A 646 -30.59 -40.63 4.87
C VAL A 646 -30.11 -42.07 4.78
N ASP A 647 -30.54 -42.80 3.75
CA ASP A 647 -30.11 -44.19 3.52
C ASP A 647 -28.66 -44.30 3.05
N GLY A 648 -28.16 -43.30 2.30
CA GLY A 648 -26.76 -43.21 1.92
C GLY A 648 -25.81 -42.97 3.09
N LEU A 649 -26.24 -42.13 4.03
CA LEU A 649 -25.48 -41.86 5.27
C LEU A 649 -25.50 -43.04 6.25
N LEU A 650 -26.62 -43.75 6.33
CA LEU A 650 -26.74 -44.93 7.21
C LEU A 650 -25.89 -46.11 6.69
N SER A 651 -25.82 -46.30 5.37
CA SER A 651 -24.96 -47.31 4.75
C SER A 651 -23.46 -46.99 4.94
N MET A 652 -23.11 -45.72 4.93
CA MET A 652 -21.72 -45.26 5.14
C MET A 652 -21.28 -45.44 6.60
N ILE A 653 -22.19 -45.24 7.56
CA ILE A 653 -21.92 -45.46 8.99
C ILE A 653 -21.80 -46.95 9.29
N LEU A 654 -22.59 -47.79 8.65
CA LEU A 654 -22.52 -49.27 8.79
C LEU A 654 -21.28 -49.88 8.15
N LEU A 655 -20.81 -49.34 7.00
CA LEU A 655 -19.56 -49.78 6.35
C LEU A 655 -18.32 -49.42 7.16
N ASN A 656 -18.36 -48.28 7.86
CA ASN A 656 -17.25 -47.85 8.72
C ASN A 656 -17.16 -48.64 10.03
N GLN A 657 -18.27 -49.22 10.50
CA GLN A 657 -18.26 -50.12 11.67
C GLN A 657 -17.79 -51.56 11.35
N THR A 658 -17.92 -52.00 10.10
CA THR A 658 -17.43 -53.32 9.69
C THR A 658 -15.94 -53.33 9.35
N ASN A 659 -15.39 -52.20 8.86
CA ASN A 659 -13.95 -52.08 8.62
C ASN A 659 -13.09 -51.89 9.89
N SER A 660 -13.67 -51.54 11.00
CA SER A 660 -12.97 -51.40 12.28
C SER A 660 -12.77 -52.70 13.05
N ARG A 661 -13.32 -53.82 12.54
CA ARG A 661 -13.20 -55.14 13.22
C ARG A 661 -12.23 -56.13 12.55
N THR A 662 -11.59 -55.77 11.43
CA THR A 662 -10.72 -56.71 10.71
C THR A 662 -9.23 -56.34 10.70
N HIS A 663 -8.80 -55.35 11.50
CA HIS A 663 -7.37 -54.97 11.60
C HIS A 663 -6.77 -55.12 12.99
N LEU A 664 -7.26 -56.06 13.80
CA LEU A 664 -6.69 -56.40 15.11
C LEU A 664 -6.32 -57.89 15.20
N GLU A 665 -5.65 -58.43 14.19
CA GLU A 665 -4.87 -59.66 14.37
C GLU A 665 -3.73 -59.69 13.35
N SER A 666 -2.52 -59.78 13.88
CA SER A 666 -1.23 -60.03 13.27
C SER A 666 -0.27 -58.80 13.11
N LYS A 667 0.42 -58.50 14.16
CA LYS A 667 1.84 -58.18 14.11
C LYS A 667 2.54 -58.52 15.43
N ILE A 668 2.89 -59.78 15.51
CA ILE A 668 3.90 -60.31 16.44
C ILE A 668 5.27 -60.05 15.86
N LEU A 669 6.02 -59.28 16.59
CA LEU A 669 7.48 -59.26 16.77
C LEU A 669 8.41 -59.91 15.73
N THR A 670 9.19 -59.06 15.09
CA THR A 670 10.58 -59.42 14.73
C THR A 670 11.53 -58.29 15.11
N PRO A 671 12.65 -58.53 15.76
CA PRO A 671 13.62 -57.49 16.22
C PRO A 671 14.47 -56.96 15.07
N PRO A 672 15.02 -55.73 15.19
CA PRO A 672 15.79 -55.13 14.12
C PRO A 672 17.15 -55.80 13.94
N GLN A 673 17.44 -56.20 12.73
CA GLN A 673 18.79 -56.62 12.29
C GLN A 673 19.61 -55.39 11.96
N LEU A 674 20.82 -55.33 12.48
CA LEU A 674 21.89 -54.43 12.14
C LEU A 674 22.30 -54.55 10.67
N PRO A 675 22.61 -53.50 9.95
CA PRO A 675 23.11 -53.57 8.59
C PRO A 675 24.58 -53.99 8.56
N ASN A 676 24.92 -54.98 7.73
CA ASN A 676 26.25 -55.42 7.38
C ASN A 676 26.99 -54.34 6.55
N PRO A 677 28.32 -54.27 6.66
CA PRO A 677 29.11 -53.29 5.91
C PRO A 677 29.24 -53.68 4.44
N VAL A 678 28.96 -52.74 3.57
CA VAL A 678 29.20 -52.88 2.12
C VAL A 678 30.65 -52.68 1.81
N VAL A 679 31.26 -53.73 1.27
CA VAL A 679 32.60 -53.72 0.67
C VAL A 679 32.53 -52.96 -0.66
N ALA A 680 33.30 -51.89 -0.78
CA ALA A 680 33.52 -51.19 -2.03
C ALA A 680 34.49 -51.94 -2.93
N LYS A 681 34.08 -52.18 -4.17
CA LYS A 681 34.97 -52.55 -5.28
C LYS A 681 35.26 -51.32 -6.13
N PRO A 682 36.49 -51.18 -6.64
CA PRO A 682 36.83 -50.04 -7.47
C PRO A 682 36.43 -50.27 -8.93
N GLU A 683 35.93 -49.25 -9.59
CA GLU A 683 35.82 -49.22 -11.05
C GLU A 683 36.56 -48.02 -11.63
N SER A 684 37.23 -48.31 -12.67
CA SER A 684 38.21 -47.64 -13.48
C SER A 684 37.62 -46.53 -14.36
N THR A 685 38.41 -45.50 -14.51
CA THR A 685 38.72 -44.71 -15.72
C THR A 685 37.78 -44.83 -16.94
N ASN A 686 37.26 -43.68 -17.43
CA ASN A 686 37.65 -43.20 -18.77
C ASN A 686 37.12 -41.76 -19.05
N HIS A 687 38.05 -40.95 -19.45
CA HIS A 687 38.11 -39.96 -20.55
C HIS A 687 36.79 -39.61 -21.30
N ASN A 688 36.45 -38.34 -21.43
CA ASN A 688 36.65 -37.46 -22.60
C ASN A 688 35.87 -36.14 -22.46
N SER A 689 36.59 -35.09 -22.48
CA SER A 689 36.65 -33.96 -23.45
C SER A 689 35.38 -33.28 -23.94
N GLN A 690 35.48 -31.96 -23.93
CA GLN A 690 34.89 -30.92 -24.82
C GLN A 690 33.44 -30.49 -24.46
N ILE A 691 33.15 -29.26 -24.20
CA ILE A 691 33.49 -27.91 -24.73
C ILE A 691 33.30 -26.88 -23.62
#